data_469c22569701db31fbe301a5e27be26a
#
_entry.id   469c22569701db31fbe301a5e27be26a
#
_cell.length_a   1.000
_cell.length_b   1.000
_cell.length_c   1.000
_cell.angle_alpha   90.00
_cell.angle_beta   90.00
_cell.angle_gamma   90.00
#
_symmetry.space_group_name_H-M   'P 1'
#
loop_
_entity.id
_entity.type
_entity.pdbx_description
1 polymer ?
#
loop_
_entity_poly.entity_id
_entity_poly.type
_entity_poly.pdbx_seq_one_letter_code
_entity_poly.pdbx_strand_id
1 'polypeptide(L)'
;MVAAGIMKPELLEYLIGDEEEITEPRNQINYLNNRSSSIESYEPEQYDLRPYQNELVLHANNGRNTIICAPTGSGKTLVAVDIIKNHLSNRHRDGKIGRCVMLVPTVPLVDQQALHFVQFLMDYRDNYRPNIAYWVDGFSGCENIPEGRADRLLAADIVVMTPQILINMLESILRSERVYFADFTLMIFDECHHATKLHPYKILMEMLEKSNLLEKPQIVGLTASMGVGDTSLDIKACCEHMLNLCSNLHSETITTVRHQLDNLKSHVMPPVDAVTRVKRPANDPFLDYVERVMYKIENEMKPHLPKLAEMCKLKKEEIEFPLHSNNSRYQTVVGTLKKSAQRVQDSEMRFLLVRSIDHLSHYFHAILINDLLPSSYAFSYLQEKMNDYKKNTGDSSSPIDLINQRLLGYYQDLQRKLIECVRNEKLQNKEILKKLHEILREQFKSDPDSRCLIFVATRNCASKLADHLKKVPELPIFYNKENVGYMVSSNQSLSAGGQSTQEQQQMIRDFDSGKVKVLVVTSVAEEGVNITACNLIVKYNNVGSERSMIQRRGRARQKNSVSILLALDTGVEQAEYLNMQKEAMMMHCLMDLQETSETSLKIQINAKREERRKIEERKLKGLEVKRLRLNNRRYKLSCRSCNNLICKSTHVRSIANSTFVVCDPTVWKRSKIDVREKPTKDHLFTKCAKFLCGQCGNQEWGVIVKYSNCYLPQLAANLFSLEREDLHDQLDEMRIGGDRGRTWQKYSIRLF
;
A
#
# COMPACT_ATOMS: atom_id res chain seq x y z
N MET A 1 29.30 -19.89 3.77
CA MET A 1 29.79 -19.79 2.36
C MET A 1 31.26 -20.15 2.24
N VAL A 2 32.13 -19.61 3.06
CA VAL A 2 33.58 -19.96 3.10
C VAL A 2 33.81 -21.42 3.41
N ALA A 3 33.17 -21.98 4.46
CA ALA A 3 33.28 -23.39 4.84
C ALA A 3 32.74 -24.40 3.79
N ALA A 4 32.00 -23.93 2.80
CA ALA A 4 31.46 -24.75 1.71
C ALA A 4 32.25 -24.60 0.38
N GLY A 5 33.36 -23.85 0.36
CA GLY A 5 34.17 -23.60 -0.84
C GLY A 5 33.48 -22.76 -1.93
N ILE A 6 32.39 -22.05 -1.56
CA ILE A 6 31.53 -21.29 -2.50
C ILE A 6 32.04 -19.86 -2.64
N MET A 7 32.76 -19.33 -1.66
CA MET A 7 33.30 -17.97 -1.65
C MET A 7 34.65 -17.91 -0.93
N LYS A 8 35.59 -17.12 -1.44
CA LYS A 8 36.89 -16.89 -0.77
C LYS A 8 36.68 -16.02 0.48
N PRO A 9 37.38 -16.31 1.61
CA PRO A 9 37.29 -15.54 2.85
C PRO A 9 37.49 -14.03 2.63
N GLU A 10 38.51 -13.66 1.87
CA GLU A 10 38.88 -12.26 1.56
C GLU A 10 37.78 -11.48 0.83
N LEU A 11 36.96 -12.18 0.04
CA LEU A 11 35.84 -11.53 -0.67
C LEU A 11 34.65 -11.33 0.25
N LEU A 12 34.47 -12.16 1.27
CA LEU A 12 33.42 -12.02 2.27
C LEU A 12 33.73 -10.84 3.19
N GLU A 13 34.97 -10.68 3.66
CA GLU A 13 35.42 -9.53 4.45
C GLU A 13 35.31 -8.22 3.68
N TYR A 14 35.65 -8.20 2.38
CA TYR A 14 35.52 -7.02 1.53
C TYR A 14 34.05 -6.62 1.30
N LEU A 15 33.12 -7.57 1.20
CA LEU A 15 31.71 -7.31 0.91
C LEU A 15 30.86 -7.00 2.15
N ILE A 16 31.16 -7.67 3.27
CA ILE A 16 30.35 -7.57 4.49
C ILE A 16 30.92 -6.49 5.42
N GLY A 17 32.24 -6.19 5.35
CA GLY A 17 32.91 -5.35 6.33
C GLY A 17 32.86 -5.96 7.74
N ASP A 18 33.73 -5.54 8.63
CA ASP A 18 33.60 -5.85 10.03
C ASP A 18 32.25 -5.36 10.55
N GLU A 19 31.60 -6.14 11.43
CA GLU A 19 30.41 -5.71 12.16
C GLU A 19 30.78 -4.62 13.19
N GLU A 20 31.37 -3.51 12.74
CA GLU A 20 31.51 -2.33 13.58
C GLU A 20 30.12 -1.80 13.89
N GLU A 21 29.77 -1.80 15.16
CA GLU A 21 28.56 -1.21 15.69
C GLU A 21 28.70 0.31 15.59
N ILE A 22 28.21 0.89 14.49
CA ILE A 22 28.24 2.35 14.29
C ILE A 22 27.21 2.98 15.22
N THR A 23 27.73 3.64 16.25
CA THR A 23 26.93 4.26 17.34
C THR A 23 26.80 5.77 17.17
N GLU A 24 27.59 6.40 16.28
CA GLU A 24 27.62 7.83 15.99
C GLU A 24 27.41 8.11 14.50
N PRO A 25 26.89 9.31 14.14
CA PRO A 25 26.71 9.70 12.74
C PRO A 25 28.02 9.70 11.96
N ARG A 26 28.03 9.06 10.79
CA ARG A 26 29.17 9.10 9.89
C ARG A 26 29.33 10.48 9.27
N ASN A 27 30.59 10.92 9.07
CA ASN A 27 30.91 12.20 8.43
C ASN A 27 30.30 12.31 7.03
N GLN A 28 30.00 13.56 6.62
CA GLN A 28 29.57 13.82 5.25
C GLN A 28 30.70 13.51 4.27
N ILE A 29 30.34 12.80 3.20
CA ILE A 29 31.25 12.53 2.08
C ILE A 29 31.21 13.74 1.14
N ASN A 30 32.37 14.31 0.79
CA ASN A 30 32.49 15.42 -0.15
C ASN A 30 32.17 14.94 -1.58
N TYR A 31 30.89 14.92 -1.92
CA TYR A 31 30.37 14.50 -3.24
C TYR A 31 30.43 15.64 -4.28
N LEU A 32 30.66 16.86 -3.84
CA LEU A 32 30.55 18.10 -4.65
C LEU A 32 31.69 18.29 -5.65
N ASN A 33 32.83 17.60 -5.49
CA ASN A 33 33.98 17.82 -6.38
C ASN A 33 33.74 17.34 -7.83
N ASN A 34 32.71 16.59 -8.12
CA ASN A 34 32.44 16.00 -9.44
C ASN A 34 31.22 16.57 -10.19
N ARG A 35 30.49 17.53 -9.62
CA ARG A 35 29.29 18.15 -10.23
C ARG A 35 29.40 19.62 -10.54
N SER A 36 30.58 20.16 -10.77
CA SER A 36 30.89 21.60 -10.79
C SER A 36 30.55 22.36 -12.07
N SER A 37 29.69 21.91 -12.99
CA SER A 37 29.60 22.65 -14.26
C SER A 37 28.28 23.31 -14.63
N SER A 38 27.21 23.25 -13.82
CA SER A 38 25.94 23.91 -14.18
C SER A 38 24.96 24.18 -13.04
N ILE A 39 25.41 24.54 -11.86
CA ILE A 39 24.49 24.93 -10.77
C ILE A 39 24.33 26.44 -10.81
N GLU A 40 23.18 26.93 -11.28
CA GLU A 40 22.76 28.32 -11.10
C GLU A 40 22.65 28.65 -9.61
N SER A 41 22.97 29.86 -9.21
CA SER A 41 22.83 30.33 -7.82
C SER A 41 21.35 30.24 -7.42
N TYR A 42 21.03 29.43 -6.43
CA TYR A 42 19.70 29.27 -5.88
C TYR A 42 19.60 29.91 -4.50
N GLU A 43 18.64 30.80 -4.30
CA GLU A 43 18.34 31.39 -3.00
C GLU A 43 17.06 30.73 -2.42
N PRO A 44 17.06 30.31 -1.14
CA PRO A 44 15.86 29.74 -0.54
C PRO A 44 14.78 30.80 -0.38
N GLU A 45 13.54 30.42 -0.63
CA GLU A 45 12.40 31.29 -0.38
C GLU A 45 12.26 31.57 1.12
N GLN A 46 12.04 32.84 1.43
CA GLN A 46 11.74 33.23 2.80
C GLN A 46 10.32 32.83 3.17
N TYR A 47 10.14 32.38 4.39
CA TYR A 47 8.82 32.05 4.93
C TYR A 47 8.70 32.51 6.38
N ASP A 48 7.48 32.87 6.74
CA ASP A 48 7.08 33.13 8.12
C ASP A 48 6.01 32.14 8.54
N LEU A 49 6.21 31.48 9.68
CA LEU A 49 5.20 30.63 10.25
C LEU A 49 4.02 31.44 10.75
N ARG A 50 2.82 31.00 10.42
CA ARG A 50 1.59 31.56 10.99
C ARG A 50 1.50 31.27 12.50
N PRO A 51 0.75 32.08 13.27
CA PRO A 51 0.67 31.88 14.72
C PRO A 51 0.32 30.45 15.14
N TYR A 52 -0.62 29.78 14.45
CA TYR A 52 -0.96 28.39 14.74
C TYR A 52 0.14 27.39 14.35
N GLN A 53 0.97 27.70 13.35
CA GLN A 53 2.11 26.86 12.96
C GLN A 53 3.24 26.97 14.00
N ASN A 54 3.46 28.17 14.57
CA ASN A 54 4.39 28.34 15.68
C ASN A 54 3.99 27.50 16.90
N GLU A 55 2.69 27.36 17.17
CA GLU A 55 2.20 26.46 18.21
C GLU A 55 2.52 24.99 17.90
N LEU A 56 2.38 24.58 16.63
CA LEU A 56 2.62 23.20 16.19
C LEU A 56 4.09 22.78 16.27
N VAL A 57 5.04 23.67 16.02
CA VAL A 57 6.47 23.32 16.01
C VAL A 57 7.10 23.32 17.43
N LEU A 58 6.44 23.90 18.41
CA LEU A 58 7.02 24.20 19.73
C LEU A 58 7.69 23.00 20.39
N HIS A 59 7.01 21.87 20.51
CA HIS A 59 7.56 20.68 21.15
C HIS A 59 8.68 20.04 20.34
N ALA A 60 8.55 19.98 19.01
CA ALA A 60 9.57 19.43 18.13
C ALA A 60 10.84 20.28 18.14
N ASN A 61 10.71 21.61 18.10
CA ASN A 61 11.84 22.53 18.15
C ASN A 61 12.59 22.51 19.49
N ASN A 62 11.93 22.06 20.55
CA ASN A 62 12.56 21.78 21.84
C ASN A 62 13.17 20.37 21.94
N GLY A 63 13.36 19.67 20.82
CA GLY A 63 14.00 18.36 20.76
C GLY A 63 13.15 17.18 21.23
N ARG A 64 11.82 17.39 21.47
CA ARG A 64 10.94 16.34 21.99
C ARG A 64 10.37 15.48 20.85
N ASN A 65 10.25 14.19 21.09
CA ASN A 65 9.50 13.31 20.21
C ASN A 65 8.01 13.63 20.29
N THR A 66 7.39 13.99 19.17
CA THR A 66 5.99 14.44 19.17
C THR A 66 5.23 13.96 17.95
N ILE A 67 3.91 13.74 18.07
CA ILE A 67 3.00 13.62 16.95
C ILE A 67 2.28 14.96 16.77
N ILE A 68 2.41 15.56 15.60
CA ILE A 68 1.73 16.79 15.21
C ILE A 68 0.47 16.40 14.42
N CYS A 69 -0.70 16.62 15.04
CA CYS A 69 -2.00 16.37 14.43
C CYS A 69 -2.64 17.72 14.05
N ALA A 70 -2.68 18.02 12.76
CA ALA A 70 -3.23 19.26 12.24
C ALA A 70 -3.99 19.01 10.93
N PRO A 71 -5.08 19.73 10.64
CA PRO A 71 -5.92 19.49 9.48
C PRO A 71 -5.15 19.49 8.16
N THR A 72 -5.69 18.83 7.15
CA THR A 72 -5.13 18.92 5.80
C THR A 72 -5.22 20.37 5.31
N GLY A 73 -4.16 20.88 4.69
CA GLY A 73 -4.09 22.29 4.28
C GLY A 73 -3.55 23.25 5.34
N SER A 74 -3.26 22.79 6.58
CA SER A 74 -2.61 23.63 7.61
C SER A 74 -1.14 23.94 7.34
N GLY A 75 -0.56 23.44 6.25
CA GLY A 75 0.85 23.67 5.92
C GLY A 75 1.80 22.79 6.74
N LYS A 76 1.45 21.53 7.01
CA LYS A 76 2.32 20.57 7.71
C LYS A 76 3.70 20.41 7.07
N THR A 77 3.80 20.57 5.74
CA THR A 77 5.09 20.57 5.04
C THR A 77 5.97 21.74 5.50
N LEU A 78 5.40 22.96 5.63
CA LEU A 78 6.14 24.11 6.12
C LEU A 78 6.52 23.96 7.60
N VAL A 79 5.68 23.33 8.40
CA VAL A 79 6.00 22.91 9.78
C VAL A 79 7.21 21.97 9.79
N ALA A 80 7.25 20.98 8.86
CA ALA A 80 8.41 20.09 8.74
C ALA A 80 9.68 20.85 8.31
N VAL A 81 9.57 21.79 7.37
CA VAL A 81 10.68 22.67 6.95
C VAL A 81 11.29 23.40 8.15
N ASP A 82 10.44 24.01 8.98
CA ASP A 82 10.90 24.77 10.14
C ASP A 82 11.58 23.87 11.19
N ILE A 83 10.99 22.71 11.48
CA ILE A 83 11.57 21.73 12.42
C ILE A 83 12.95 21.27 11.94
N ILE A 84 13.08 20.91 10.66
CA ILE A 84 14.36 20.48 10.07
C ILE A 84 15.39 21.61 10.15
N LYS A 85 15.01 22.83 9.75
CA LYS A 85 15.89 24.01 9.79
C LYS A 85 16.39 24.28 11.20
N ASN A 86 15.50 24.28 12.19
CA ASN A 86 15.85 24.51 13.57
C ASN A 86 16.75 23.38 14.11
N HIS A 87 16.42 22.13 13.83
CA HIS A 87 17.21 20.97 14.24
C HIS A 87 18.64 21.03 13.69
N LEU A 88 18.80 21.20 12.38
CA LEU A 88 20.11 21.26 11.73
C LEU A 88 20.91 22.46 12.21
N SER A 89 20.30 23.64 12.38
CA SER A 89 20.94 24.84 12.89
C SER A 89 21.45 24.64 14.34
N ASN A 90 20.67 23.98 15.18
CA ASN A 90 21.08 23.68 16.55
C ASN A 90 22.24 22.68 16.58
N ARG A 91 22.17 21.60 15.80
CA ARG A 91 23.26 20.61 15.66
C ARG A 91 24.56 21.28 15.20
N HIS A 92 24.46 22.13 14.19
CA HIS A 92 25.61 22.86 13.66
C HIS A 92 26.23 23.80 14.68
N ARG A 93 25.40 24.58 15.42
CA ARG A 93 25.85 25.46 16.48
C ARG A 93 26.61 24.69 17.57
N ASP A 94 26.21 23.47 17.85
CA ASP A 94 26.88 22.59 18.82
C ASP A 94 28.09 21.85 18.23
N GLY A 95 28.48 22.14 16.98
CA GLY A 95 29.59 21.46 16.29
C GLY A 95 29.35 20.01 15.97
N LYS A 96 28.07 19.58 15.92
CA LYS A 96 27.66 18.19 15.69
C LYS A 96 27.09 18.01 14.29
N ILE A 97 27.28 16.82 13.76
CA ILE A 97 26.64 16.42 12.49
C ILE A 97 25.13 16.34 12.67
N GLY A 98 24.37 16.92 11.73
CA GLY A 98 22.94 16.79 11.62
C GLY A 98 22.56 16.11 10.29
N ARG A 99 21.72 15.09 10.33
CA ARG A 99 21.10 14.51 9.13
C ARG A 99 19.67 14.15 9.41
N CYS A 100 18.77 14.64 8.55
CA CYS A 100 17.33 14.45 8.69
C CYS A 100 16.82 13.50 7.61
N VAL A 101 15.91 12.59 7.98
CA VAL A 101 15.16 11.80 7.00
C VAL A 101 13.67 12.07 7.14
N MET A 102 13.00 12.40 6.03
CA MET A 102 11.56 12.43 5.94
C MET A 102 11.05 11.17 5.22
N LEU A 103 10.22 10.43 5.90
CA LEU A 103 9.61 9.20 5.40
C LEU A 103 8.20 9.50 4.92
N VAL A 104 7.95 9.23 3.64
CA VAL A 104 6.65 9.48 2.99
C VAL A 104 6.03 8.17 2.53
N PRO A 105 4.69 8.04 2.54
CA PRO A 105 4.02 6.76 2.28
C PRO A 105 4.16 6.27 0.83
N THR A 106 4.36 7.16 -0.14
CA THR A 106 4.36 6.82 -1.57
C THR A 106 5.50 7.48 -2.34
N VAL A 107 5.94 6.84 -3.44
CA VAL A 107 7.03 7.34 -4.28
C VAL A 107 6.75 8.74 -4.88
N PRO A 108 5.55 9.07 -5.40
CA PRO A 108 5.30 10.41 -5.92
C PRO A 108 5.47 11.54 -4.88
N LEU A 109 5.28 11.25 -3.60
CA LEU A 109 5.51 12.22 -2.53
C LEU A 109 7.00 12.46 -2.26
N VAL A 110 7.89 11.53 -2.62
CA VAL A 110 9.34 11.71 -2.43
C VAL A 110 9.81 12.95 -3.20
N ASP A 111 9.55 12.98 -4.50
CA ASP A 111 9.97 14.10 -5.36
C ASP A 111 9.31 15.41 -4.92
N GLN A 112 8.02 15.36 -4.59
CA GLN A 112 7.28 16.54 -4.16
C GLN A 112 7.81 17.13 -2.87
N GLN A 113 8.03 16.31 -1.83
CA GLN A 113 8.55 16.81 -0.55
C GLN A 113 10.01 17.25 -0.68
N ALA A 114 10.82 16.54 -1.48
CA ALA A 114 12.18 16.96 -1.77
C ALA A 114 12.24 18.36 -2.44
N LEU A 115 11.37 18.61 -3.42
CA LEU A 115 11.24 19.93 -4.06
C LEU A 115 10.88 21.04 -3.06
N HIS A 116 9.98 20.78 -2.12
CA HIS A 116 9.65 21.76 -1.09
C HIS A 116 10.83 22.06 -0.17
N PHE A 117 11.61 21.04 0.21
CA PHE A 117 12.82 21.29 1.01
C PHE A 117 13.90 22.02 0.21
N VAL A 118 14.04 21.73 -1.09
CA VAL A 118 14.91 22.52 -1.98
C VAL A 118 14.47 23.96 -2.00
N GLN A 119 13.18 24.23 -2.20
CA GLN A 119 12.61 25.58 -2.28
C GLN A 119 12.90 26.45 -1.06
N PHE A 120 12.82 25.89 0.15
CA PHE A 120 12.90 26.66 1.39
C PHE A 120 14.22 26.52 2.16
N LEU A 121 15.02 25.48 1.89
CA LEU A 121 16.19 25.17 2.70
C LEU A 121 17.50 25.11 1.90
N MET A 122 17.44 24.94 0.56
CA MET A 122 18.64 24.79 -0.24
C MET A 122 19.22 26.15 -0.58
N ASP A 123 20.51 26.38 -0.27
CA ASP A 123 21.21 27.61 -0.51
C ASP A 123 22.55 27.33 -1.19
N TYR A 124 22.76 27.90 -2.42
CA TYR A 124 23.95 27.70 -3.24
C TYR A 124 24.73 28.99 -3.48
N ARG A 125 24.48 30.07 -2.70
CA ARG A 125 25.03 31.38 -2.96
C ARG A 125 26.56 31.48 -2.91
N ASP A 126 27.23 30.51 -2.26
CA ASP A 126 28.69 30.51 -2.18
C ASP A 126 29.26 29.10 -2.39
N ASN A 127 30.32 29.00 -3.21
CA ASN A 127 31.19 27.83 -3.32
C ASN A 127 31.84 27.40 -1.99
N TYR A 128 31.70 28.21 -0.98
CA TYR A 128 32.04 27.97 0.40
C TYR A 128 30.79 27.49 1.07
N ARG A 129 30.77 26.29 1.66
CA ARG A 129 29.69 25.92 2.57
C ARG A 129 29.74 26.89 3.78
N PRO A 130 29.09 28.02 3.72
CA PRO A 130 28.75 28.70 4.95
C PRO A 130 27.71 27.80 5.57
N ASN A 131 27.76 27.65 6.79
CA ASN A 131 27.07 26.93 7.81
C ASN A 131 25.52 26.76 7.68
N ILE A 132 24.90 26.95 6.52
CA ILE A 132 23.45 27.05 6.33
C ILE A 132 22.94 26.38 5.02
N ALA A 133 23.83 25.98 4.13
CA ALA A 133 23.41 25.30 2.89
C ALA A 133 23.16 23.83 3.15
N TYR A 134 21.91 23.40 2.99
CA TYR A 134 21.52 22.02 3.17
C TYR A 134 21.40 21.32 1.83
N TRP A 135 22.02 20.16 1.71
CA TRP A 135 21.82 19.29 0.55
C TRP A 135 20.57 18.43 0.74
N VAL A 136 19.64 18.56 -0.21
CA VAL A 136 18.40 17.79 -0.22
C VAL A 136 18.45 16.70 -1.30
N ASP A 137 18.13 15.48 -0.98
CA ASP A 137 18.05 14.39 -1.95
C ASP A 137 16.78 13.54 -1.77
N GLY A 138 16.21 13.09 -2.89
CA GLY A 138 15.07 12.19 -2.93
C GLY A 138 15.52 10.81 -3.40
N PHE A 139 15.08 9.75 -2.70
CA PHE A 139 15.42 8.37 -3.05
C PHE A 139 14.19 7.59 -3.51
N SER A 140 14.18 7.16 -4.77
CA SER A 140 13.21 6.23 -5.32
C SER A 140 13.83 4.83 -5.54
N GLY A 141 12.98 3.79 -5.48
CA GLY A 141 13.46 2.40 -5.50
C GLY A 141 14.07 1.91 -6.83
N CYS A 142 13.93 2.67 -7.91
CA CYS A 142 14.27 2.24 -9.28
C CYS A 142 15.59 2.80 -9.81
N GLU A 143 16.29 3.63 -9.05
CA GLU A 143 17.50 4.29 -9.51
C GLU A 143 18.73 3.35 -9.46
N ASN A 144 19.46 3.30 -10.55
CA ASN A 144 20.75 2.63 -10.62
C ASN A 144 21.83 3.67 -10.30
N ILE A 145 22.38 3.63 -9.09
CA ILE A 145 23.40 4.58 -8.61
C ILE A 145 24.76 3.86 -8.66
N PRO A 146 25.66 4.27 -9.59
CA PRO A 146 26.95 3.59 -9.78
C PRO A 146 27.84 3.62 -8.53
N GLU A 147 27.77 4.70 -7.76
CA GLU A 147 28.66 4.94 -6.61
C GLU A 147 28.15 4.33 -5.30
N GLY A 148 26.94 3.78 -5.32
CA GLY A 148 26.28 3.23 -4.12
C GLY A 148 25.31 4.21 -3.47
N ARG A 149 24.22 3.65 -2.92
CA ARG A 149 23.18 4.46 -2.31
C ARG A 149 23.58 5.06 -0.96
N ALA A 150 24.42 4.34 -0.20
CA ALA A 150 24.88 4.81 1.10
C ALA A 150 25.69 6.10 0.97
N ASP A 151 26.64 6.15 0.04
CA ASP A 151 27.50 7.32 -0.15
C ASP A 151 26.69 8.55 -0.59
N ARG A 152 25.72 8.36 -1.51
CA ARG A 152 24.80 9.42 -1.91
C ARG A 152 23.97 9.93 -0.73
N LEU A 153 23.44 9.02 0.11
CA LEU A 153 22.68 9.39 1.30
C LEU A 153 23.54 10.16 2.30
N LEU A 154 24.77 9.69 2.54
CA LEU A 154 25.67 10.31 3.51
C LEU A 154 26.16 11.70 3.08
N ALA A 155 26.08 12.01 1.78
CA ALA A 155 26.38 13.35 1.26
C ALA A 155 25.25 14.35 1.52
N ALA A 156 24.01 13.90 1.77
CA ALA A 156 22.85 14.77 1.97
C ALA A 156 22.64 15.11 3.45
N ASP A 157 22.17 16.33 3.73
CA ASP A 157 21.72 16.77 5.05
C ASP A 157 20.26 16.40 5.28
N ILE A 158 19.46 16.43 4.21
CA ILE A 158 18.02 16.15 4.23
C ILE A 158 17.73 15.10 3.17
N VAL A 159 17.16 13.99 3.60
CA VAL A 159 16.82 12.86 2.74
C VAL A 159 15.32 12.62 2.77
N VAL A 160 14.70 12.48 1.60
CA VAL A 160 13.28 12.10 1.49
C VAL A 160 13.20 10.74 0.83
N MET A 161 12.50 9.79 1.46
CA MET A 161 12.35 8.44 0.91
C MET A 161 11.11 7.72 1.42
N THR A 162 10.76 6.60 0.78
CA THR A 162 9.75 5.71 1.33
C THR A 162 10.34 4.82 2.44
N PRO A 163 9.54 4.42 3.44
CA PRO A 163 10.06 3.65 4.59
C PRO A 163 10.63 2.29 4.20
N GLN A 164 10.13 1.68 3.12
CA GLN A 164 10.65 0.38 2.67
C GLN A 164 12.07 0.49 2.11
N ILE A 165 12.43 1.60 1.47
CA ILE A 165 13.80 1.83 1.00
C ILE A 165 14.75 1.91 2.19
N LEU A 166 14.38 2.65 3.23
CA LEU A 166 15.19 2.76 4.44
C LEU A 166 15.37 1.39 5.12
N ILE A 167 14.31 0.59 5.25
CA ILE A 167 14.41 -0.78 5.78
C ILE A 167 15.41 -1.61 4.96
N ASN A 168 15.29 -1.56 3.63
CA ASN A 168 16.17 -2.32 2.75
C ASN A 168 17.63 -1.88 2.91
N MET A 169 17.90 -0.58 3.08
CA MET A 169 19.25 -0.06 3.30
C MET A 169 19.80 -0.42 4.69
N LEU A 170 18.98 -0.38 5.75
CA LEU A 170 19.35 -0.78 7.10
C LEU A 170 19.66 -2.30 7.20
N GLU A 171 18.96 -3.11 6.40
CA GLU A 171 19.14 -4.57 6.35
C GLU A 171 20.16 -5.03 5.28
N SER A 172 20.70 -4.10 4.47
CA SER A 172 21.63 -4.43 3.40
C SER A 172 22.92 -4.99 3.95
N ILE A 173 23.41 -6.07 3.33
CA ILE A 173 24.73 -6.65 3.61
C ILE A 173 25.84 -6.00 2.76
N LEU A 174 25.47 -5.22 1.74
CA LEU A 174 26.42 -4.52 0.88
C LEU A 174 26.82 -3.19 1.52
N ARG A 175 28.10 -3.00 1.78
CA ARG A 175 28.63 -1.78 2.40
C ARG A 175 28.25 -0.50 1.62
N SER A 176 28.26 -0.57 0.30
CA SER A 176 27.85 0.55 -0.59
C SER A 176 26.36 0.92 -0.51
N GLU A 177 25.55 0.08 0.10
CA GLU A 177 24.10 0.32 0.25
C GLU A 177 23.67 0.41 1.72
N ARG A 178 24.50 -0.01 2.67
CA ARG A 178 24.15 -0.12 4.09
C ARG A 178 24.20 1.24 4.78
N VAL A 179 23.12 1.58 5.45
CA VAL A 179 23.03 2.73 6.38
C VAL A 179 22.67 2.24 7.78
N TYR A 180 22.86 3.11 8.76
CA TYR A 180 22.60 2.83 10.17
C TYR A 180 21.66 3.88 10.74
N PHE A 181 20.92 3.54 11.79
CA PHE A 181 20.11 4.53 12.47
C PHE A 181 20.93 5.67 13.05
N ALA A 182 22.18 5.42 13.44
CA ALA A 182 23.12 6.41 13.90
C ALA A 182 23.41 7.53 12.86
N ASP A 183 23.24 7.24 11.57
CA ASP A 183 23.44 8.24 10.50
C ASP A 183 22.37 9.33 10.51
N PHE A 184 21.25 9.13 11.23
CA PHE A 184 20.14 10.07 11.29
C PHE A 184 20.01 10.67 12.68
N THR A 185 19.78 11.98 12.75
CA THR A 185 19.57 12.72 14.00
C THR A 185 18.13 13.19 14.19
N LEU A 186 17.37 13.25 13.09
CA LEU A 186 15.93 13.52 13.08
C LEU A 186 15.23 12.63 12.04
N MET A 187 14.13 12.00 12.44
CA MET A 187 13.28 11.21 11.55
C MET A 187 11.85 11.77 11.59
N ILE A 188 11.35 12.21 10.44
CA ILE A 188 9.99 12.71 10.28
C ILE A 188 9.15 11.67 9.54
N PHE A 189 7.99 11.33 10.08
CA PHE A 189 7.04 10.37 9.53
C PHE A 189 5.80 11.10 9.01
N ASP A 190 5.69 11.27 7.71
CA ASP A 190 4.48 11.85 7.10
C ASP A 190 3.35 10.83 7.10
N GLU A 191 2.11 11.31 7.29
CA GLU A 191 0.93 10.45 7.50
C GLU A 191 1.19 9.35 8.54
N CYS A 192 1.74 9.75 9.67
CA CYS A 192 2.25 8.86 10.72
C CYS A 192 1.19 7.94 11.35
N HIS A 193 -0.10 8.18 11.11
CA HIS A 193 -1.21 7.30 11.51
C HIS A 193 -1.12 5.89 10.89
N HIS A 194 -0.28 5.71 9.86
CA HIS A 194 0.04 4.40 9.31
C HIS A 194 0.94 3.55 10.21
N ALA A 195 1.56 4.10 11.27
CA ALA A 195 2.46 3.35 12.16
C ALA A 195 1.72 2.31 13.03
N THR A 196 0.89 1.49 12.40
CA THR A 196 0.05 0.45 13.02
C THR A 196 0.22 -0.91 12.32
N LYS A 197 -0.19 -1.98 12.96
CA LYS A 197 -0.17 -3.37 12.42
C LYS A 197 1.24 -3.75 11.90
N LEU A 198 1.37 -4.09 10.63
CA LEU A 198 2.63 -4.48 9.97
C LEU A 198 3.13 -3.41 8.99
N HIS A 199 2.77 -2.16 9.19
CA HIS A 199 3.23 -1.08 8.32
C HIS A 199 4.74 -0.85 8.49
N PRO A 200 5.49 -0.50 7.43
CA PRO A 200 6.93 -0.26 7.49
C PRO A 200 7.36 0.79 8.53
N TYR A 201 6.55 1.80 8.82
CA TYR A 201 6.83 2.76 9.90
C TYR A 201 6.99 2.08 11.26
N LYS A 202 6.08 1.17 11.59
CA LYS A 202 6.17 0.43 12.85
C LYS A 202 7.38 -0.51 12.86
N ILE A 203 7.67 -1.17 11.73
CA ILE A 203 8.86 -2.04 11.60
C ILE A 203 10.14 -1.24 11.85
N LEU A 204 10.27 -0.04 11.24
CA LEU A 204 11.42 0.85 11.48
C LEU A 204 11.58 1.21 12.96
N MET A 205 10.47 1.55 13.62
CA MET A 205 10.52 1.91 15.05
C MET A 205 10.86 0.71 15.95
N GLU A 206 10.42 -0.51 15.61
CA GLU A 206 10.81 -1.74 16.29
C GLU A 206 12.30 -2.06 16.07
N MET A 207 12.84 -1.78 14.88
CA MET A 207 14.27 -1.90 14.59
C MET A 207 15.09 -0.87 15.38
N LEU A 208 14.63 0.40 15.41
CA LEU A 208 15.27 1.46 16.19
C LEU A 208 15.25 1.17 17.70
N GLU A 209 14.18 0.57 18.21
CA GLU A 209 14.09 0.19 19.62
C GLU A 209 15.16 -0.85 20.01
N LYS A 210 15.49 -1.75 19.09
CA LYS A 210 16.47 -2.81 19.27
C LYS A 210 17.93 -2.38 19.02
N SER A 211 18.13 -1.18 18.48
CA SER A 211 19.47 -0.65 18.22
C SER A 211 20.12 -0.09 19.49
N ASN A 212 21.44 -0.33 19.65
CA ASN A 212 22.24 0.11 20.78
C ASN A 212 22.90 1.47 20.47
N LEU A 213 22.08 2.51 20.27
CA LEU A 213 22.59 3.86 19.96
C LEU A 213 22.90 4.65 21.23
N LEU A 214 24.00 5.38 21.25
CA LEU A 214 24.32 6.35 22.30
C LEU A 214 23.31 7.52 22.28
N GLU A 215 23.01 8.06 21.11
CA GLU A 215 22.01 9.10 20.88
C GLU A 215 21.00 8.61 19.85
N LYS A 216 19.72 8.51 20.25
CA LYS A 216 18.65 8.12 19.32
C LYS A 216 18.18 9.33 18.53
N PRO A 217 17.80 9.15 17.24
CA PRO A 217 17.24 10.25 16.48
C PRO A 217 15.96 10.77 17.12
N GLN A 218 15.73 12.07 17.03
CA GLN A 218 14.45 12.66 17.37
C GLN A 218 13.38 12.18 16.40
N ILE A 219 12.16 11.88 16.91
CA ILE A 219 11.05 11.36 16.12
C ILE A 219 9.92 12.38 16.07
N VAL A 220 9.50 12.74 14.86
CA VAL A 220 8.35 13.63 14.64
C VAL A 220 7.36 12.96 13.70
N GLY A 221 6.14 12.79 14.14
CA GLY A 221 5.04 12.28 13.32
C GLY A 221 4.16 13.44 12.84
N LEU A 222 3.79 13.45 11.56
CA LEU A 222 2.84 14.40 10.98
C LEU A 222 1.59 13.66 10.52
N THR A 223 0.41 14.15 10.85
CA THR A 223 -0.84 13.56 10.37
C THR A 223 -1.99 14.57 10.37
N ALA A 224 -3.00 14.32 9.54
CA ALA A 224 -4.26 15.08 9.59
C ALA A 224 -5.27 14.46 10.58
N SER A 225 -5.09 13.18 10.91
CA SER A 225 -6.00 12.44 11.79
C SER A 225 -5.22 11.29 12.44
N MET A 226 -5.42 11.09 13.73
CA MET A 226 -4.87 9.91 14.42
C MET A 226 -5.73 8.66 14.20
N GLY A 227 -6.99 8.84 13.77
CA GLY A 227 -7.97 7.77 13.56
C GLY A 227 -8.55 7.22 14.86
N VAL A 228 -9.58 6.41 14.73
CA VAL A 228 -10.27 5.75 15.85
C VAL A 228 -9.91 4.26 16.00
N GLY A 229 -9.05 3.74 15.12
CA GLY A 229 -8.75 2.31 15.05
C GLY A 229 -9.86 1.48 14.41
N ASP A 230 -9.89 0.18 14.72
CA ASP A 230 -10.90 -0.76 14.18
C ASP A 230 -12.18 -0.79 15.05
N THR A 231 -12.40 0.24 15.87
CA THR A 231 -13.48 0.25 16.88
C THR A 231 -14.77 0.85 16.34
N SER A 232 -15.89 0.43 16.95
CA SER A 232 -17.15 1.15 16.94
C SER A 232 -17.02 2.46 17.76
N LEU A 233 -18.11 3.19 17.98
CA LEU A 233 -18.11 4.40 18.81
C LEU A 233 -17.82 4.10 20.28
N ASP A 234 -16.55 3.84 20.60
CA ASP A 234 -16.04 3.57 21.95
C ASP A 234 -14.87 4.52 22.23
N ILE A 235 -15.10 5.49 23.12
CA ILE A 235 -14.15 6.52 23.53
C ILE A 235 -12.88 5.89 24.12
N LYS A 236 -13.03 4.90 25.01
CA LYS A 236 -11.89 4.25 25.65
C LYS A 236 -11.00 3.54 24.64
N ALA A 237 -11.59 2.78 23.72
CA ALA A 237 -10.85 2.10 22.66
C ALA A 237 -10.20 3.09 21.67
N CYS A 238 -10.83 4.24 21.41
CA CYS A 238 -10.25 5.32 20.63
C CYS A 238 -9.02 5.93 21.32
N CYS A 239 -9.11 6.28 22.59
CA CYS A 239 -7.97 6.78 23.36
C CYS A 239 -6.83 5.75 23.42
N GLU A 240 -7.14 4.46 23.61
CA GLU A 240 -6.15 3.39 23.57
C GLU A 240 -5.46 3.27 22.20
N HIS A 241 -6.22 3.45 21.12
CA HIS A 241 -5.64 3.47 19.77
C HIS A 241 -4.62 4.61 19.60
N MET A 242 -4.94 5.82 20.08
CA MET A 242 -4.05 6.98 20.04
C MET A 242 -2.80 6.76 20.88
N LEU A 243 -2.94 6.25 22.10
CA LEU A 243 -1.81 5.91 22.97
C LEU A 243 -0.92 4.82 22.36
N ASN A 244 -1.51 3.83 21.69
CA ASN A 244 -0.75 2.82 20.95
C ASN A 244 0.02 3.43 19.78
N LEU A 245 -0.54 4.39 19.06
CA LEU A 245 0.15 5.11 17.99
C LEU A 245 1.33 5.91 18.52
N CYS A 246 1.14 6.65 19.62
CA CYS A 246 2.23 7.36 20.32
C CYS A 246 3.32 6.39 20.78
N SER A 247 2.94 5.26 21.36
CA SER A 247 3.87 4.21 21.76
C SER A 247 4.67 3.63 20.58
N ASN A 248 4.00 3.40 19.43
CA ASN A 248 4.65 2.88 18.22
C ASN A 248 5.68 3.84 17.62
N LEU A 249 5.45 5.15 17.73
CA LEU A 249 6.34 6.21 17.23
C LEU A 249 7.29 6.76 18.30
N HIS A 250 7.33 6.16 19.49
CA HIS A 250 8.13 6.65 20.62
C HIS A 250 7.84 8.13 20.95
N SER A 251 6.65 8.62 20.66
CA SER A 251 6.24 9.99 20.94
C SER A 251 6.07 10.20 22.44
N GLU A 252 6.42 11.37 22.92
CA GLU A 252 6.24 11.80 24.31
C GLU A 252 5.04 12.72 24.47
N THR A 253 4.66 13.40 23.37
CA THR A 253 3.60 14.41 23.37
C THR A 253 2.78 14.31 22.08
N ILE A 254 1.57 14.86 22.14
CA ILE A 254 0.72 15.09 20.98
C ILE A 254 0.52 16.60 20.86
N THR A 255 0.81 17.15 19.70
CA THR A 255 0.69 18.59 19.43
C THR A 255 -0.47 18.83 18.47
N THR A 256 -1.39 19.71 18.87
CA THR A 256 -2.46 20.25 18.01
C THR A 256 -2.57 21.74 18.24
N VAL A 257 -3.32 22.44 17.39
CA VAL A 257 -3.64 23.85 17.61
C VAL A 257 -4.69 23.99 18.70
N ARG A 258 -4.40 24.71 19.78
CA ARG A 258 -5.29 24.95 20.93
C ARG A 258 -5.55 26.43 21.14
N HIS A 259 -4.51 27.25 21.17
CA HIS A 259 -4.60 28.68 21.47
C HIS A 259 -4.86 29.54 20.22
N GLN A 260 -4.44 29.05 19.05
CA GLN A 260 -4.56 29.78 17.78
C GLN A 260 -5.63 29.23 16.85
N LEU A 261 -6.75 28.72 17.43
CA LEU A 261 -7.84 28.08 16.66
C LEU A 261 -8.50 29.05 15.69
N ASP A 262 -8.70 30.31 16.04
CA ASP A 262 -9.32 31.31 15.16
C ASP A 262 -8.37 31.65 13.99
N ASN A 263 -7.07 31.71 14.25
CA ASN A 263 -6.08 31.88 13.20
C ASN A 263 -6.05 30.65 12.26
N LEU A 264 -6.12 29.43 12.79
CA LEU A 264 -6.24 28.23 11.98
C LEU A 264 -7.52 28.24 11.12
N LYS A 265 -8.68 28.53 11.72
CA LYS A 265 -9.97 28.57 11.01
C LYS A 265 -10.01 29.63 9.90
N SER A 266 -9.32 30.76 10.05
CA SER A 266 -9.24 31.78 8.99
C SER A 266 -8.46 31.30 7.75
N HIS A 267 -7.57 30.31 7.89
CA HIS A 267 -6.73 29.80 6.81
C HIS A 267 -7.14 28.42 6.30
N VAL A 268 -7.77 27.61 7.16
CA VAL A 268 -8.20 26.24 6.84
C VAL A 268 -9.70 26.14 7.06
N MET A 269 -10.45 26.41 6.01
CA MET A 269 -11.89 26.26 6.04
C MET A 269 -12.27 24.84 5.60
N PRO A 270 -12.94 24.03 6.44
CA PRO A 270 -13.47 22.76 5.98
C PRO A 270 -14.60 23.03 4.96
N PRO A 271 -14.77 22.16 3.95
CA PRO A 271 -15.90 22.26 3.03
C PRO A 271 -17.22 22.03 3.78
N VAL A 272 -18.29 22.59 3.24
CA VAL A 272 -19.63 22.27 3.72
C VAL A 272 -20.00 20.86 3.27
N ASP A 273 -20.26 19.96 4.23
CA ASP A 273 -20.70 18.61 3.92
C ASP A 273 -22.21 18.56 3.68
N ALA A 274 -22.60 17.89 2.61
CA ALA A 274 -23.98 17.63 2.27
C ALA A 274 -24.17 16.13 1.94
N VAL A 275 -25.29 15.58 2.35
CA VAL A 275 -25.70 14.23 2.01
C VAL A 275 -26.99 14.29 1.21
N THR A 276 -26.96 13.75 -0.01
CA THR A 276 -28.11 13.69 -0.90
C THR A 276 -28.46 12.24 -1.16
N ARG A 277 -29.59 11.79 -0.64
CA ARG A 277 -30.09 10.45 -0.90
C ARG A 277 -30.87 10.41 -2.21
N VAL A 278 -30.55 9.43 -3.03
CA VAL A 278 -31.19 9.18 -4.31
C VAL A 278 -31.88 7.79 -4.26
N LYS A 279 -33.11 7.74 -4.70
CA LYS A 279 -33.87 6.47 -4.68
C LYS A 279 -33.42 5.54 -5.82
N ARG A 280 -33.20 4.26 -5.50
CA ARG A 280 -33.06 3.22 -6.52
C ARG A 280 -34.38 3.00 -7.24
N PRO A 281 -34.36 2.60 -8.52
CA PRO A 281 -35.57 2.10 -9.19
C PRO A 281 -36.15 0.94 -8.41
N ALA A 282 -37.48 0.90 -8.25
CA ALA A 282 -38.14 -0.20 -7.53
C ALA A 282 -38.01 -1.55 -8.25
N ASN A 283 -37.78 -1.52 -9.55
CA ASN A 283 -37.58 -2.71 -10.38
C ASN A 283 -36.40 -2.47 -11.34
N ASP A 284 -35.39 -3.31 -11.27
CA ASP A 284 -34.24 -3.31 -12.17
C ASP A 284 -34.04 -4.69 -12.80
N PRO A 285 -34.65 -4.93 -13.99
CA PRO A 285 -34.54 -6.22 -14.68
C PRO A 285 -33.09 -6.64 -14.98
N PHE A 286 -32.17 -5.70 -15.17
CA PHE A 286 -30.76 -6.00 -15.38
C PHE A 286 -30.17 -6.70 -14.16
N LEU A 287 -30.41 -6.15 -12.96
CA LEU A 287 -30.01 -6.74 -11.70
C LEU A 287 -30.59 -8.15 -11.53
N ASP A 288 -31.92 -8.30 -11.71
CA ASP A 288 -32.61 -9.58 -11.55
C ASP A 288 -32.04 -10.69 -12.46
N TYR A 289 -31.74 -10.36 -13.70
CA TYR A 289 -31.18 -11.33 -14.64
C TYR A 289 -29.76 -11.74 -14.29
N VAL A 290 -28.92 -10.79 -13.89
CA VAL A 290 -27.53 -11.06 -13.49
C VAL A 290 -27.50 -11.88 -12.21
N GLU A 291 -28.31 -11.56 -11.19
CA GLU A 291 -28.40 -12.30 -9.94
C GLU A 291 -28.84 -13.76 -10.15
N ARG A 292 -29.77 -14.02 -11.05
CA ARG A 292 -30.18 -15.41 -11.41
C ARG A 292 -29.03 -16.23 -11.97
N VAL A 293 -28.16 -15.62 -12.77
CA VAL A 293 -26.96 -16.31 -13.30
C VAL A 293 -25.94 -16.52 -12.19
N MET A 294 -25.71 -15.52 -11.34
CA MET A 294 -24.82 -15.66 -10.20
C MET A 294 -25.28 -16.81 -9.29
N TYR A 295 -26.57 -16.90 -8.99
CA TYR A 295 -27.13 -17.98 -8.19
C TYR A 295 -26.91 -19.37 -8.81
N LYS A 296 -27.02 -19.53 -10.15
CA LYS A 296 -26.70 -20.79 -10.83
C LYS A 296 -25.23 -21.19 -10.59
N ILE A 297 -24.31 -20.27 -10.75
CA ILE A 297 -22.88 -20.51 -10.55
C ILE A 297 -22.56 -20.83 -9.08
N GLU A 298 -23.16 -20.10 -8.14
CA GLU A 298 -23.03 -20.38 -6.71
C GLU A 298 -23.51 -21.79 -6.35
N ASN A 299 -24.64 -22.24 -6.94
CA ASN A 299 -25.14 -23.58 -6.71
C ASN A 299 -24.20 -24.67 -7.25
N GLU A 300 -23.47 -24.43 -8.33
CA GLU A 300 -22.44 -25.37 -8.80
C GLU A 300 -21.25 -25.43 -7.83
N MET A 301 -20.92 -24.33 -7.16
CA MET A 301 -19.84 -24.30 -6.18
C MET A 301 -20.22 -24.92 -4.83
N LYS A 302 -21.49 -24.82 -4.40
CA LYS A 302 -21.95 -25.23 -3.07
C LYS A 302 -21.50 -26.63 -2.65
N PRO A 303 -21.53 -27.69 -3.49
CA PRO A 303 -21.08 -29.03 -3.10
C PRO A 303 -19.59 -29.10 -2.72
N HIS A 304 -18.78 -28.18 -3.22
CA HIS A 304 -17.34 -28.15 -3.02
C HIS A 304 -16.90 -27.25 -1.85
N LEU A 305 -17.76 -26.33 -1.39
CA LEU A 305 -17.44 -25.36 -0.34
C LEU A 305 -17.15 -26.00 1.03
N PRO A 306 -17.88 -27.04 1.50
CA PRO A 306 -17.55 -27.68 2.78
C PRO A 306 -16.15 -28.27 2.80
N LYS A 307 -15.74 -28.97 1.75
CA LYS A 307 -14.41 -29.54 1.61
C LYS A 307 -13.33 -28.44 1.57
N LEU A 308 -13.61 -27.33 0.88
CA LEU A 308 -12.72 -26.16 0.84
C LEU A 308 -12.60 -25.52 2.22
N ALA A 309 -13.70 -25.40 2.96
CA ALA A 309 -13.73 -24.83 4.31
C ALA A 309 -12.90 -25.66 5.29
N GLU A 310 -13.05 -26.98 5.25
CA GLU A 310 -12.26 -27.90 6.08
C GLU A 310 -10.76 -27.78 5.77
N MET A 311 -10.39 -27.84 4.48
CA MET A 311 -8.99 -27.74 4.03
C MET A 311 -8.34 -26.43 4.44
N CYS A 312 -9.06 -25.30 4.39
CA CYS A 312 -8.54 -23.96 4.63
C CYS A 312 -8.87 -23.41 6.03
N LYS A 313 -9.60 -24.17 6.86
CA LYS A 313 -10.09 -23.79 8.19
C LYS A 313 -10.89 -22.48 8.15
N LEU A 314 -11.78 -22.38 7.17
CA LEU A 314 -12.68 -21.24 7.02
C LEU A 314 -13.90 -21.39 7.93
N LYS A 315 -14.41 -20.28 8.41
CA LYS A 315 -15.68 -20.24 9.15
C LYS A 315 -16.84 -20.27 8.17
N LYS A 316 -18.03 -20.66 8.66
CA LYS A 316 -19.25 -20.72 7.85
C LYS A 316 -19.56 -19.38 7.18
N GLU A 317 -19.39 -18.29 7.92
CA GLU A 317 -19.65 -16.92 7.42
C GLU A 317 -18.70 -16.49 6.29
N GLU A 318 -17.54 -17.14 6.16
CA GLU A 318 -16.53 -16.83 5.13
C GLU A 318 -16.76 -17.54 3.79
N ILE A 319 -17.66 -18.54 3.77
CA ILE A 319 -18.01 -19.34 2.59
C ILE A 319 -19.47 -19.20 2.16
N GLU A 320 -20.32 -18.58 2.98
CA GLU A 320 -21.74 -18.39 2.71
C GLU A 320 -21.96 -17.10 1.92
N PHE A 321 -22.54 -17.24 0.71
CA PHE A 321 -22.88 -16.09 -0.11
C PHE A 321 -24.02 -15.30 0.52
N PRO A 322 -23.91 -13.95 0.60
CA PRO A 322 -25.00 -13.08 1.06
C PRO A 322 -26.23 -13.20 0.14
N LEU A 323 -27.42 -12.94 0.68
CA LEU A 323 -28.68 -12.91 -0.07
C LEU A 323 -28.70 -11.86 -1.19
N HIS A 324 -27.98 -10.74 -1.00
CA HIS A 324 -27.90 -9.65 -1.97
C HIS A 324 -26.49 -9.60 -2.56
N SER A 325 -26.39 -9.82 -3.86
CA SER A 325 -25.12 -9.82 -4.59
C SER A 325 -24.43 -8.47 -4.65
N ASN A 326 -25.17 -7.36 -4.46
CA ASN A 326 -24.61 -6.01 -4.37
C ASN A 326 -24.11 -5.61 -2.97
N ASN A 327 -24.12 -6.51 -1.99
CA ASN A 327 -23.61 -6.28 -0.65
C ASN A 327 -22.05 -6.32 -0.65
N SER A 328 -21.41 -5.38 0.04
CA SER A 328 -19.94 -5.36 0.21
C SER A 328 -19.37 -6.65 0.80
N ARG A 329 -20.15 -7.36 1.63
CA ARG A 329 -19.82 -8.70 2.16
C ARG A 329 -19.64 -9.72 1.04
N TYR A 330 -20.39 -9.62 -0.07
CA TYR A 330 -20.26 -10.52 -1.22
C TYR A 330 -18.84 -10.48 -1.79
N GLN A 331 -18.29 -9.29 -1.98
CA GLN A 331 -16.92 -9.11 -2.46
C GLN A 331 -15.87 -9.73 -1.52
N THR A 332 -16.09 -9.61 -0.21
CA THR A 332 -15.21 -10.22 0.80
C THR A 332 -15.23 -11.74 0.72
N VAL A 333 -16.43 -12.35 0.61
CA VAL A 333 -16.60 -13.80 0.47
C VAL A 333 -15.93 -14.29 -0.82
N VAL A 334 -16.20 -13.66 -1.95
CA VAL A 334 -15.58 -13.98 -3.25
C VAL A 334 -14.06 -13.90 -3.18
N GLY A 335 -13.52 -12.85 -2.55
CA GLY A 335 -12.07 -12.68 -2.35
C GLY A 335 -11.44 -13.76 -1.47
N THR A 336 -12.10 -14.16 -0.39
CA THR A 336 -11.66 -15.25 0.50
C THR A 336 -11.69 -16.60 -0.21
N LEU A 337 -12.78 -16.88 -0.92
CA LEU A 337 -12.92 -18.11 -1.70
C LEU A 337 -11.86 -18.21 -2.81
N LYS A 338 -11.56 -17.10 -3.51
CA LYS A 338 -10.52 -17.06 -4.55
C LYS A 338 -9.14 -17.44 -4.01
N LYS A 339 -8.75 -16.84 -2.86
CA LYS A 339 -7.48 -17.18 -2.19
C LYS A 339 -7.43 -18.63 -1.73
N SER A 340 -8.56 -19.17 -1.26
CA SER A 340 -8.66 -20.53 -0.75
C SER A 340 -8.70 -21.57 -1.87
N ALA A 341 -9.41 -21.31 -2.96
CA ALA A 341 -9.49 -22.18 -4.12
C ALA A 341 -8.12 -22.45 -4.77
N GLN A 342 -7.20 -21.50 -4.74
CA GLN A 342 -5.83 -21.68 -5.24
C GLN A 342 -5.04 -22.76 -4.48
N ARG A 343 -5.47 -23.13 -3.28
CA ARG A 343 -4.84 -24.17 -2.43
C ARG A 343 -5.35 -25.57 -2.68
N VAL A 344 -6.41 -25.72 -3.48
CA VAL A 344 -7.01 -27.01 -3.83
C VAL A 344 -6.05 -27.78 -4.72
N GLN A 345 -5.80 -29.07 -4.38
CA GLN A 345 -4.85 -29.93 -5.09
C GLN A 345 -5.47 -30.54 -6.35
N ASP A 346 -6.72 -30.95 -6.24
CA ASP A 346 -7.50 -31.45 -7.36
C ASP A 346 -7.59 -30.38 -8.44
N SER A 347 -7.05 -30.66 -9.61
CA SER A 347 -6.92 -29.70 -10.70
C SER A 347 -8.27 -29.29 -11.27
N GLU A 348 -9.20 -30.23 -11.38
CA GLU A 348 -10.53 -29.98 -11.92
C GLU A 348 -11.38 -29.16 -10.95
N MET A 349 -11.43 -29.58 -9.68
CA MET A 349 -12.13 -28.85 -8.63
C MET A 349 -11.53 -27.44 -8.46
N ARG A 350 -10.20 -27.31 -8.47
CA ARG A 350 -9.53 -25.99 -8.39
C ARG A 350 -9.93 -25.10 -9.55
N PHE A 351 -9.92 -25.65 -10.77
CA PHE A 351 -10.28 -24.91 -11.97
C PHE A 351 -11.74 -24.46 -11.93
N LEU A 352 -12.67 -25.38 -11.58
CA LEU A 352 -14.08 -25.04 -11.40
C LEU A 352 -14.27 -23.88 -10.41
N LEU A 353 -13.71 -24.00 -9.22
CA LEU A 353 -13.85 -22.96 -8.18
C LEU A 353 -13.25 -21.63 -8.62
N VAL A 354 -12.01 -21.61 -9.10
CA VAL A 354 -11.34 -20.38 -9.52
C VAL A 354 -12.10 -19.71 -10.66
N ARG A 355 -12.50 -20.48 -11.68
CA ARG A 355 -13.20 -19.93 -12.84
C ARG A 355 -14.60 -19.43 -12.49
N SER A 356 -15.35 -20.18 -11.69
CA SER A 356 -16.67 -19.75 -11.19
C SER A 356 -16.55 -18.45 -10.37
N ILE A 357 -15.56 -18.36 -9.50
CA ILE A 357 -15.30 -17.14 -8.69
C ILE A 357 -14.94 -15.95 -9.59
N ASP A 358 -14.17 -16.16 -10.65
CA ASP A 358 -13.83 -15.09 -11.60
C ASP A 358 -15.10 -14.60 -12.33
N HIS A 359 -15.96 -15.50 -12.79
CA HIS A 359 -17.26 -15.14 -13.38
C HIS A 359 -18.15 -14.38 -12.38
N LEU A 360 -18.30 -14.87 -11.14
CA LEU A 360 -19.07 -14.19 -10.10
C LEU A 360 -18.50 -12.79 -9.82
N SER A 361 -17.19 -12.64 -9.80
CA SER A 361 -16.55 -11.33 -9.64
C SER A 361 -16.91 -10.36 -10.78
N HIS A 362 -16.95 -10.83 -12.03
CA HIS A 362 -17.33 -10.00 -13.16
C HIS A 362 -18.80 -9.61 -13.12
N TYR A 363 -19.70 -10.55 -12.80
CA TYR A 363 -21.13 -10.24 -12.64
C TYR A 363 -21.37 -9.24 -11.51
N PHE A 364 -20.70 -9.41 -10.37
CA PHE A 364 -20.76 -8.46 -9.27
C PHE A 364 -20.30 -7.06 -9.68
N HIS A 365 -19.17 -6.94 -10.40
CA HIS A 365 -18.72 -5.65 -10.92
C HIS A 365 -19.71 -5.04 -11.91
N ALA A 366 -20.37 -5.85 -12.72
CA ALA A 366 -21.40 -5.34 -13.64
C ALA A 366 -22.62 -4.80 -12.88
N ILE A 367 -23.03 -5.40 -11.77
CA ILE A 367 -24.07 -4.87 -10.89
C ILE A 367 -23.65 -3.50 -10.34
N LEU A 368 -22.42 -3.39 -9.83
CA LEU A 368 -21.90 -2.11 -9.31
C LEU A 368 -21.88 -1.00 -10.38
N ILE A 369 -21.54 -1.36 -11.62
CA ILE A 369 -21.58 -0.41 -12.74
C ILE A 369 -23.03 -0.04 -13.07
N ASN A 370 -23.94 -1.04 -13.12
CA ASN A 370 -25.35 -0.81 -13.43
C ASN A 370 -26.06 0.07 -12.39
N ASP A 371 -25.69 -0.05 -11.11
CA ASP A 371 -26.23 0.83 -10.06
C ASP A 371 -25.92 2.33 -10.29
N LEU A 372 -24.77 2.60 -10.86
CA LEU A 372 -24.18 3.95 -10.92
C LEU A 372 -24.24 4.58 -12.32
N LEU A 373 -24.33 3.78 -13.37
CA LEU A 373 -24.24 4.18 -14.77
C LEU A 373 -25.34 3.51 -15.61
N PRO A 374 -25.62 4.02 -16.82
CA PRO A 374 -26.51 3.37 -17.76
C PRO A 374 -26.18 1.88 -17.92
N SER A 375 -27.21 1.03 -18.01
CA SER A 375 -27.06 -0.44 -18.14
C SER A 375 -26.20 -0.84 -19.35
N SER A 376 -26.11 -0.01 -20.37
CA SER A 376 -25.23 -0.19 -21.53
C SER A 376 -23.74 -0.31 -21.14
N TYR A 377 -23.27 0.43 -20.14
CA TYR A 377 -21.88 0.33 -19.66
C TYR A 377 -21.62 -0.98 -18.92
N ALA A 378 -22.56 -1.45 -18.11
CA ALA A 378 -22.48 -2.73 -17.43
C ALA A 378 -22.48 -3.90 -18.43
N PHE A 379 -23.33 -3.83 -19.44
CA PHE A 379 -23.38 -4.80 -20.51
C PHE A 379 -22.08 -4.85 -21.33
N SER A 380 -21.58 -3.69 -21.73
CA SER A 380 -20.31 -3.58 -22.46
C SER A 380 -19.14 -4.15 -21.66
N TYR A 381 -19.09 -3.90 -20.35
CA TYR A 381 -18.09 -4.49 -19.47
C TYR A 381 -18.17 -6.04 -19.46
N LEU A 382 -19.37 -6.61 -19.28
CA LEU A 382 -19.54 -8.05 -19.30
C LEU A 382 -19.15 -8.66 -20.65
N GLN A 383 -19.56 -8.02 -21.73
CA GLN A 383 -19.25 -8.47 -23.10
C GLN A 383 -17.73 -8.52 -23.33
N GLU A 384 -17.01 -7.50 -22.91
CA GLU A 384 -15.54 -7.45 -23.00
C GLU A 384 -14.92 -8.64 -22.25
N LYS A 385 -15.29 -8.83 -20.96
CA LYS A 385 -14.73 -9.88 -20.11
C LYS A 385 -15.08 -11.29 -20.58
N MET A 386 -16.28 -11.50 -21.04
CA MET A 386 -16.72 -12.83 -21.55
C MET A 386 -16.10 -13.14 -22.92
N ASN A 387 -15.86 -12.15 -23.76
CA ASN A 387 -15.11 -12.34 -25.02
C ASN A 387 -13.66 -12.76 -24.76
N ASP A 388 -13.02 -12.25 -23.72
CA ASP A 388 -11.66 -12.68 -23.34
C ASP A 388 -11.65 -14.16 -22.92
N TYR A 389 -12.66 -14.62 -22.20
CA TYR A 389 -12.78 -16.05 -21.88
C TYR A 389 -13.07 -16.90 -23.10
N LYS A 390 -13.92 -16.44 -24.03
CA LYS A 390 -14.23 -17.16 -25.27
C LYS A 390 -12.98 -17.38 -26.13
N LYS A 391 -12.11 -16.40 -26.25
CA LYS A 391 -10.84 -16.52 -27.02
C LYS A 391 -9.90 -17.59 -26.44
N ASN A 392 -9.99 -17.84 -25.14
CA ASN A 392 -9.12 -18.77 -24.40
C ASN A 392 -9.77 -20.14 -24.14
N THR A 393 -10.95 -20.40 -24.70
CA THR A 393 -11.67 -21.68 -24.54
C THR A 393 -11.40 -22.52 -25.79
N GLY A 394 -10.82 -23.71 -25.57
CA GLY A 394 -10.60 -24.68 -26.63
C GLY A 394 -11.90 -25.45 -27.01
N ASP A 395 -11.91 -26.05 -28.17
CA ASP A 395 -13.01 -26.91 -28.64
C ASP A 395 -12.84 -28.38 -28.19
N SER A 396 -11.92 -28.64 -27.27
CA SER A 396 -11.66 -29.98 -26.78
C SER A 396 -12.70 -30.44 -25.76
N SER A 397 -12.86 -31.77 -25.62
CA SER A 397 -13.77 -32.40 -24.64
C SER A 397 -13.10 -32.53 -23.25
N SER A 398 -12.08 -31.77 -22.96
CA SER A 398 -11.45 -31.82 -21.64
C SER A 398 -12.38 -31.31 -20.54
N PRO A 399 -12.31 -31.86 -19.30
CA PRO A 399 -13.13 -31.40 -18.19
C PRO A 399 -13.04 -29.87 -17.97
N ILE A 400 -11.88 -29.32 -18.24
CA ILE A 400 -11.61 -27.87 -18.13
C ILE A 400 -12.39 -27.07 -19.19
N ASP A 401 -12.40 -27.55 -20.43
CA ASP A 401 -13.12 -26.89 -21.51
C ASP A 401 -14.63 -26.99 -21.32
N LEU A 402 -15.11 -28.13 -20.83
CA LEU A 402 -16.54 -28.31 -20.49
C LEU A 402 -17.00 -27.32 -19.38
N ILE A 403 -16.17 -27.07 -18.37
CA ILE A 403 -16.47 -26.07 -17.34
C ILE A 403 -16.56 -24.67 -17.97
N ASN A 404 -15.59 -24.31 -18.81
CA ASN A 404 -15.59 -23.01 -19.50
C ASN A 404 -16.81 -22.85 -20.41
N GLN A 405 -17.13 -23.86 -21.22
CA GLN A 405 -18.27 -23.85 -22.15
C GLN A 405 -19.58 -23.67 -21.35
N ARG A 406 -19.75 -24.38 -20.23
CA ARG A 406 -20.95 -24.28 -19.41
C ARG A 406 -21.11 -22.88 -18.79
N LEU A 407 -20.05 -22.32 -18.21
CA LEU A 407 -20.08 -20.97 -17.63
C LEU A 407 -20.32 -19.90 -18.70
N LEU A 408 -19.73 -20.03 -19.88
CA LEU A 408 -19.99 -19.15 -21.03
C LEU A 408 -21.44 -19.33 -21.55
N GLY A 409 -22.00 -20.54 -21.50
CA GLY A 409 -23.39 -20.82 -21.85
C GLY A 409 -24.36 -20.01 -20.99
N TYR A 410 -24.13 -19.90 -19.69
CA TYR A 410 -24.93 -19.04 -18.81
C TYR A 410 -24.90 -17.58 -19.23
N TYR A 411 -23.74 -17.10 -19.69
CA TYR A 411 -23.64 -15.74 -20.23
C TYR A 411 -24.37 -15.57 -21.54
N GLN A 412 -24.30 -16.54 -22.46
CA GLN A 412 -24.99 -16.48 -23.76
C GLN A 412 -26.51 -16.39 -23.60
N ASP A 413 -27.08 -17.16 -22.66
CA ASP A 413 -28.49 -17.07 -22.30
C ASP A 413 -28.86 -15.72 -21.71
N LEU A 414 -27.97 -15.18 -20.87
CA LEU A 414 -28.15 -13.86 -20.25
C LEU A 414 -28.06 -12.73 -21.28
N GLN A 415 -27.14 -12.82 -22.24
CA GLN A 415 -26.81 -11.76 -23.20
C GLN A 415 -28.04 -11.22 -23.94
N ARG A 416 -28.94 -12.10 -24.38
CA ARG A 416 -30.18 -11.70 -25.11
C ARG A 416 -31.06 -10.80 -24.24
N LYS A 417 -31.24 -11.17 -22.96
CA LYS A 417 -32.05 -10.40 -21.98
C LYS A 417 -31.39 -9.07 -21.64
N LEU A 418 -30.05 -9.03 -21.53
CA LEU A 418 -29.35 -7.79 -21.26
C LEU A 418 -29.40 -6.82 -22.44
N ILE A 419 -29.45 -7.30 -23.70
CA ILE A 419 -29.65 -6.44 -24.88
C ILE A 419 -31.02 -5.74 -24.81
N GLU A 420 -32.07 -6.42 -24.34
CA GLU A 420 -33.39 -5.80 -24.12
C GLU A 420 -33.33 -4.72 -23.04
N CYS A 421 -32.60 -4.98 -21.94
CA CYS A 421 -32.36 -3.98 -20.89
C CYS A 421 -31.64 -2.74 -21.43
N VAL A 422 -30.63 -2.91 -22.29
CA VAL A 422 -29.89 -1.80 -22.90
C VAL A 422 -30.78 -0.95 -23.82
N ARG A 423 -31.77 -1.54 -24.50
CA ARG A 423 -32.72 -0.83 -25.35
C ARG A 423 -33.78 -0.06 -24.56
N ASN A 424 -33.93 -0.35 -23.26
CA ASN A 424 -34.92 0.31 -22.42
C ASN A 424 -34.37 1.66 -21.91
N GLU A 425 -34.89 2.77 -22.44
CA GLU A 425 -34.45 4.11 -22.07
C GLU A 425 -34.56 4.42 -20.57
N LYS A 426 -35.57 3.84 -19.87
CA LYS A 426 -35.73 4.05 -18.43
C LYS A 426 -34.55 3.50 -17.62
N LEU A 427 -33.93 2.41 -18.08
CA LEU A 427 -32.77 1.80 -17.44
C LEU A 427 -31.46 2.53 -17.77
N GLN A 428 -31.46 3.35 -18.81
CA GLN A 428 -30.32 4.22 -19.14
C GLN A 428 -30.33 5.50 -18.30
N ASN A 429 -31.46 5.90 -17.76
CA ASN A 429 -31.64 7.15 -17.00
C ASN A 429 -31.57 6.86 -15.49
N LYS A 430 -30.35 6.82 -14.93
CA LYS A 430 -30.15 6.62 -13.49
C LYS A 430 -30.32 7.94 -12.71
N GLU A 431 -31.14 7.93 -11.67
CA GLU A 431 -31.44 9.13 -10.87
C GLU A 431 -30.18 9.71 -10.18
N ILE A 432 -29.27 8.85 -9.73
CA ILE A 432 -28.00 9.30 -9.14
C ILE A 432 -27.15 10.07 -10.17
N LEU A 433 -27.17 9.65 -11.42
CA LEU A 433 -26.44 10.30 -12.51
C LEU A 433 -27.08 11.65 -12.89
N LYS A 434 -28.42 11.70 -12.94
CA LYS A 434 -29.14 12.99 -13.13
C LYS A 434 -28.77 13.98 -12.03
N LYS A 435 -28.74 13.52 -10.78
CA LYS A 435 -28.37 14.38 -9.65
C LYS A 435 -26.93 14.86 -9.72
N LEU A 436 -26.01 13.99 -10.17
CA LEU A 436 -24.64 14.40 -10.45
C LEU A 436 -24.58 15.49 -11.53
N HIS A 437 -25.32 15.32 -12.64
CA HIS A 437 -25.38 16.33 -13.71
C HIS A 437 -25.96 17.68 -13.22
N GLU A 438 -26.99 17.66 -12.36
CA GLU A 438 -27.55 18.88 -11.75
C GLU A 438 -26.48 19.60 -10.91
N ILE A 439 -25.80 18.88 -10.02
CA ILE A 439 -24.74 19.44 -9.17
C ILE A 439 -23.63 20.06 -10.02
N LEU A 440 -23.15 19.34 -11.03
CA LEU A 440 -22.10 19.84 -11.92
C LEU A 440 -22.59 21.08 -12.70
N ARG A 441 -23.84 21.07 -13.20
CA ARG A 441 -24.43 22.20 -13.92
C ARG A 441 -24.54 23.45 -13.04
N GLU A 442 -25.02 23.30 -11.82
CA GLU A 442 -25.12 24.39 -10.85
C GLU A 442 -23.75 24.96 -10.50
N GLN A 443 -22.80 24.10 -10.20
CA GLN A 443 -21.43 24.50 -9.83
C GLN A 443 -20.76 25.29 -10.97
N PHE A 444 -20.73 24.75 -12.17
CA PHE A 444 -20.07 25.40 -13.30
C PHE A 444 -20.83 26.58 -13.90
N LYS A 445 -22.12 26.72 -13.59
CA LYS A 445 -22.89 27.92 -13.89
C LYS A 445 -22.53 29.06 -12.94
N SER A 446 -22.32 28.74 -11.65
CA SER A 446 -21.93 29.74 -10.64
C SER A 446 -20.45 30.13 -10.75
N ASP A 447 -19.58 29.18 -11.07
CA ASP A 447 -18.14 29.40 -11.21
C ASP A 447 -17.58 28.53 -12.34
N PRO A 448 -17.36 29.08 -13.55
CA PRO A 448 -16.85 28.36 -14.71
C PRO A 448 -15.43 27.79 -14.52
N ASP A 449 -14.65 28.35 -13.59
CA ASP A 449 -13.28 27.91 -13.31
C ASP A 449 -13.20 26.88 -12.18
N SER A 450 -14.35 26.41 -11.73
CA SER A 450 -14.47 25.35 -10.74
C SER A 450 -13.65 24.11 -11.11
N ARG A 451 -13.12 23.45 -10.08
CA ARG A 451 -12.47 22.14 -10.18
C ARG A 451 -13.22 21.16 -9.31
N CYS A 452 -13.60 20.03 -9.91
CA CYS A 452 -14.38 19.00 -9.25
C CYS A 452 -13.62 17.68 -9.17
N LEU A 453 -13.61 17.06 -7.97
CA LEU A 453 -13.17 15.69 -7.76
C LEU A 453 -14.40 14.80 -7.52
N ILE A 454 -14.52 13.71 -8.29
CA ILE A 454 -15.60 12.73 -8.12
C ILE A 454 -14.98 11.41 -7.64
N PHE A 455 -15.22 11.05 -6.38
CA PHE A 455 -14.72 9.82 -5.78
C PHE A 455 -15.66 8.65 -6.05
N VAL A 456 -15.13 7.59 -6.67
CA VAL A 456 -15.84 6.33 -6.96
C VAL A 456 -15.13 5.13 -6.34
N ALA A 457 -15.87 4.04 -6.11
CA ALA A 457 -15.33 2.88 -5.42
C ALA A 457 -14.38 2.02 -6.28
N THR A 458 -14.56 1.96 -7.59
CA THR A 458 -13.84 1.04 -8.47
C THR A 458 -13.23 1.73 -9.68
N ARG A 459 -12.12 1.17 -10.19
CA ARG A 459 -11.41 1.68 -11.38
C ARG A 459 -12.30 1.67 -12.62
N ASN A 460 -13.05 0.59 -12.82
CA ASN A 460 -13.97 0.47 -13.94
C ASN A 460 -15.05 1.55 -13.90
N CYS A 461 -15.58 1.85 -12.71
CA CYS A 461 -16.53 2.94 -12.52
C CYS A 461 -15.88 4.29 -12.84
N ALA A 462 -14.63 4.53 -12.43
CA ALA A 462 -13.92 5.78 -12.72
C ALA A 462 -13.78 6.03 -14.23
N SER A 463 -13.25 5.06 -14.97
CA SER A 463 -13.11 5.15 -16.42
C SER A 463 -14.44 5.33 -17.13
N LYS A 464 -15.44 4.49 -16.81
CA LYS A 464 -16.75 4.52 -17.48
C LYS A 464 -17.57 5.77 -17.14
N LEU A 465 -17.48 6.30 -15.91
CA LEU A 465 -18.11 7.55 -15.53
C LEU A 465 -17.47 8.74 -16.27
N ALA A 466 -16.14 8.79 -16.35
CA ALA A 466 -15.45 9.80 -17.13
C ALA A 466 -15.86 9.76 -18.61
N ASP A 467 -15.91 8.56 -19.20
CA ASP A 467 -16.35 8.36 -20.59
C ASP A 467 -17.82 8.78 -20.81
N HIS A 468 -18.66 8.56 -19.78
CA HIS A 468 -20.05 9.00 -19.84
C HIS A 468 -20.13 10.54 -19.82
N LEU A 469 -19.47 11.18 -18.87
CA LEU A 469 -19.48 12.63 -18.72
C LEU A 469 -18.98 13.37 -19.98
N LYS A 470 -17.99 12.79 -20.70
CA LYS A 470 -17.52 13.33 -22.00
C LYS A 470 -18.56 13.32 -23.12
N LYS A 471 -19.64 12.56 -22.94
CA LYS A 471 -20.68 12.37 -23.98
C LYS A 471 -21.98 13.14 -23.67
N VAL A 472 -22.07 13.83 -22.53
CA VAL A 472 -23.27 14.56 -22.11
C VAL A 472 -23.31 15.93 -22.81
N PRO A 473 -24.21 16.16 -23.79
CA PRO A 473 -24.22 17.39 -24.58
C PRO A 473 -24.77 18.60 -23.80
N GLU A 474 -25.46 18.38 -22.71
CA GLU A 474 -26.23 19.41 -21.96
C GLU A 474 -25.36 20.27 -21.05
N LEU A 475 -24.10 19.92 -20.84
CA LEU A 475 -23.19 20.65 -19.99
C LEU A 475 -22.15 21.39 -20.83
N PRO A 476 -22.18 22.71 -20.95
CA PRO A 476 -21.26 23.50 -21.77
C PRO A 476 -19.79 23.23 -21.51
N ILE A 477 -19.44 22.90 -20.26
CA ILE A 477 -18.08 22.53 -19.87
C ILE A 477 -17.58 21.25 -20.56
N PHE A 478 -18.48 20.39 -21.04
CA PHE A 478 -18.14 19.12 -21.69
C PHE A 478 -18.09 19.21 -23.21
N TYR A 479 -18.31 20.40 -23.79
CA TYR A 479 -18.04 20.63 -25.24
C TYR A 479 -16.57 20.34 -25.56
N ASN A 480 -15.66 20.64 -24.62
CA ASN A 480 -14.29 20.16 -24.71
C ASN A 480 -14.13 18.85 -23.91
N LYS A 481 -14.00 17.71 -24.60
CA LYS A 481 -13.83 16.38 -24.00
C LYS A 481 -12.60 16.27 -23.12
N GLU A 482 -11.62 17.16 -23.27
CA GLU A 482 -10.40 17.22 -22.46
C GLU A 482 -10.64 17.72 -21.04
N ASN A 483 -11.76 18.42 -20.80
CA ASN A 483 -12.13 18.94 -19.48
C ASN A 483 -12.45 17.84 -18.45
N VAL A 484 -12.61 16.58 -18.89
CA VAL A 484 -12.93 15.44 -18.01
C VAL A 484 -11.81 14.40 -18.09
N GLY A 485 -11.27 14.05 -16.95
CA GLY A 485 -10.25 12.99 -16.81
C GLY A 485 -10.65 11.95 -15.76
N TYR A 486 -9.85 10.89 -15.68
CA TYR A 486 -9.93 9.94 -14.57
C TYR A 486 -8.53 9.54 -14.09
N MET A 487 -8.42 9.15 -12.82
CA MET A 487 -7.17 8.69 -12.24
C MET A 487 -7.39 7.49 -11.30
N VAL A 488 -6.61 6.43 -11.53
CA VAL A 488 -6.70 5.18 -10.80
C VAL A 488 -5.30 4.68 -10.43
N SER A 489 -5.19 3.79 -9.44
CA SER A 489 -3.91 3.30 -8.93
C SER A 489 -3.08 2.53 -9.97
N SER A 490 -1.75 2.70 -9.93
CA SER A 490 -0.76 2.04 -10.79
C SER A 490 -0.38 0.61 -10.38
N ASN A 491 -0.86 0.12 -9.23
CA ASN A 491 -0.42 -1.16 -8.63
C ASN A 491 -0.84 -2.43 -9.41
N GLN A 492 -1.36 -2.31 -10.62
CA GLN A 492 -1.71 -3.45 -11.49
C GLN A 492 -1.27 -3.16 -12.92
N SER A 493 -1.08 -4.25 -13.70
CA SER A 493 -0.71 -4.14 -15.11
C SER A 493 -1.71 -3.29 -15.92
N LEU A 494 -1.24 -2.65 -16.97
CA LEU A 494 -2.06 -1.89 -17.92
C LEU A 494 -3.22 -2.74 -18.48
N SER A 495 -3.00 -4.04 -18.70
CA SER A 495 -4.04 -5.00 -19.12
C SER A 495 -5.17 -5.20 -18.11
N ALA A 496 -4.95 -4.85 -16.83
CA ALA A 496 -5.96 -4.90 -15.76
C ALA A 496 -6.60 -3.52 -15.47
N GLY A 497 -6.43 -2.54 -16.37
CA GLY A 497 -7.01 -1.19 -16.24
C GLY A 497 -6.27 -0.29 -15.25
N GLY A 498 -4.99 -0.55 -14.96
CA GLY A 498 -4.11 0.35 -14.22
C GLY A 498 -3.61 1.49 -15.11
N GLN A 499 -3.23 2.62 -14.52
CA GLN A 499 -2.51 3.70 -15.18
C GLN A 499 -1.04 3.68 -14.77
N SER A 500 -0.16 4.05 -15.70
CA SER A 500 1.25 4.26 -15.39
C SER A 500 1.45 5.47 -14.47
N THR A 501 2.55 5.52 -13.76
CA THR A 501 2.90 6.69 -12.93
C THR A 501 3.01 7.97 -13.75
N GLN A 502 3.51 7.87 -14.99
CA GLN A 502 3.62 9.01 -15.91
C GLN A 502 2.23 9.55 -16.33
N GLU A 503 1.28 8.67 -16.66
CA GLU A 503 -0.09 9.06 -16.98
C GLU A 503 -0.78 9.73 -15.78
N GLN A 504 -0.58 9.21 -14.57
CA GLN A 504 -1.10 9.84 -13.36
C GLN A 504 -0.52 11.23 -13.13
N GLN A 505 0.80 11.40 -13.26
CA GLN A 505 1.45 12.70 -13.13
C GLN A 505 0.98 13.69 -14.20
N GLN A 506 0.79 13.23 -15.44
CA GLN A 506 0.25 14.09 -16.50
C GLN A 506 -1.18 14.52 -16.20
N MET A 507 -2.02 13.61 -15.71
CA MET A 507 -3.40 13.93 -15.33
C MET A 507 -3.47 14.96 -14.19
N ILE A 508 -2.55 14.88 -13.24
CA ILE A 508 -2.45 15.87 -12.14
C ILE A 508 -2.07 17.24 -12.72
N ARG A 509 -1.03 17.32 -13.58
CA ARG A 509 -0.65 18.58 -14.23
C ARG A 509 -1.80 19.18 -15.05
N ASP A 510 -2.54 18.36 -15.79
CA ASP A 510 -3.69 18.81 -16.57
C ASP A 510 -4.84 19.31 -15.68
N PHE A 511 -5.03 18.72 -14.50
CA PHE A 511 -6.00 19.20 -13.51
C PHE A 511 -5.51 20.49 -12.81
N ASP A 512 -4.24 20.58 -12.48
CA ASP A 512 -3.63 21.75 -11.85
C ASP A 512 -3.59 22.98 -12.77
N SER A 513 -3.38 22.78 -14.07
CA SER A 513 -3.45 23.85 -15.07
C SER A 513 -4.88 24.27 -15.43
N GLY A 514 -5.89 23.52 -14.99
CA GLY A 514 -7.31 23.77 -15.34
C GLY A 514 -7.71 23.24 -16.72
N LYS A 515 -6.83 22.55 -17.44
CA LYS A 515 -7.18 21.83 -18.67
C LYS A 515 -8.22 20.74 -18.39
N VAL A 516 -8.05 19.98 -17.30
CA VAL A 516 -9.05 19.07 -16.75
C VAL A 516 -9.75 19.76 -15.60
N LYS A 517 -11.06 19.95 -15.70
CA LYS A 517 -11.89 20.60 -14.69
C LYS A 517 -12.68 19.60 -13.82
N VAL A 518 -12.97 18.41 -14.35
CA VAL A 518 -13.65 17.32 -13.63
C VAL A 518 -12.74 16.09 -13.66
N LEU A 519 -12.31 15.63 -12.49
CA LEU A 519 -11.45 14.46 -12.37
C LEU A 519 -12.16 13.37 -11.57
N VAL A 520 -12.43 12.24 -12.22
CA VAL A 520 -13.01 11.05 -11.58
C VAL A 520 -11.89 10.17 -10.99
N VAL A 521 -11.95 9.91 -9.70
CA VAL A 521 -10.84 9.28 -8.96
C VAL A 521 -11.30 8.12 -8.09
N THR A 522 -10.40 7.19 -7.84
CA THR A 522 -10.53 6.20 -6.76
C THR A 522 -9.79 6.70 -5.50
N SER A 523 -9.64 5.84 -4.48
CA SER A 523 -8.90 6.16 -3.26
C SER A 523 -7.44 6.60 -3.49
N VAL A 524 -6.87 6.44 -4.68
CA VAL A 524 -5.52 6.94 -5.02
C VAL A 524 -5.37 8.45 -4.83
N ALA A 525 -6.46 9.20 -4.94
CA ALA A 525 -6.48 10.65 -4.73
C ALA A 525 -6.65 11.07 -3.26
N GLU A 526 -6.88 10.13 -2.35
CA GLU A 526 -7.00 10.40 -0.91
C GLU A 526 -5.62 10.70 -0.32
N GLU A 527 -4.65 9.84 -0.59
CA GLU A 527 -3.28 9.91 -0.05
C GLU A 527 -2.24 9.79 -1.16
N GLY A 528 -1.09 10.39 -0.95
CA GLY A 528 0.08 10.14 -1.79
C GLY A 528 0.13 10.89 -3.12
N VAL A 529 -0.81 11.80 -3.36
CA VAL A 529 -0.85 12.61 -4.57
C VAL A 529 -1.19 14.06 -4.20
N ASN A 530 -0.40 15.01 -4.68
CA ASN A 530 -0.73 16.42 -4.52
C ASN A 530 -1.67 16.86 -5.65
N ILE A 531 -2.94 16.90 -5.36
CA ILE A 531 -3.95 17.49 -6.23
C ILE A 531 -4.22 18.89 -5.70
N THR A 532 -4.17 19.89 -6.57
CA THR A 532 -4.48 21.26 -6.22
C THR A 532 -5.88 21.41 -5.61
N ALA A 533 -6.08 22.53 -4.95
CA ALA A 533 -7.35 22.85 -4.31
C ALA A 533 -8.52 22.80 -5.31
N CYS A 534 -9.52 22.00 -5.00
CA CYS A 534 -10.81 21.98 -5.68
C CYS A 534 -11.87 22.68 -4.83
N ASN A 535 -12.96 23.09 -5.44
CA ASN A 535 -14.10 23.71 -4.76
C ASN A 535 -15.34 22.80 -4.70
N LEU A 536 -15.33 21.67 -5.43
CA LEU A 536 -16.38 20.67 -5.36
C LEU A 536 -15.80 19.26 -5.21
N ILE A 537 -16.28 18.56 -4.19
CA ILE A 537 -16.03 17.11 -4.01
C ILE A 537 -17.37 16.38 -4.09
N VAL A 538 -17.45 15.37 -4.93
CA VAL A 538 -18.60 14.48 -5.00
C VAL A 538 -18.18 13.06 -4.62
N LYS A 539 -18.75 12.54 -3.54
CA LYS A 539 -18.62 11.13 -3.14
C LYS A 539 -19.75 10.34 -3.81
N TYR A 540 -19.46 9.76 -4.97
CA TYR A 540 -20.45 9.11 -5.83
C TYR A 540 -20.69 7.68 -5.35
N ASN A 541 -21.68 7.53 -4.47
CA ASN A 541 -22.01 6.29 -3.74
C ASN A 541 -20.78 5.63 -3.08
N ASN A 542 -19.86 6.45 -2.57
CA ASN A 542 -18.56 5.99 -2.04
C ASN A 542 -18.18 6.76 -0.78
N VAL A 543 -18.42 6.16 0.38
CA VAL A 543 -18.18 6.79 1.69
C VAL A 543 -16.70 6.68 2.11
N GLY A 544 -16.10 5.50 2.02
CA GLY A 544 -14.76 5.26 2.57
C GLY A 544 -14.74 5.13 4.10
N SER A 545 -13.56 5.33 4.71
CA SER A 545 -13.39 5.40 6.16
C SER A 545 -13.47 6.85 6.66
N GLU A 546 -13.47 7.06 7.99
CA GLU A 546 -13.38 8.40 8.58
C GLU A 546 -12.10 9.13 8.15
N ARG A 547 -10.98 8.41 8.00
CA ARG A 547 -9.72 8.98 7.47
C ARG A 547 -9.86 9.40 6.02
N SER A 548 -10.43 8.52 5.18
CA SER A 548 -10.74 8.85 3.78
C SER A 548 -11.60 10.11 3.70
N MET A 549 -12.59 10.26 4.58
CA MET A 549 -13.45 11.45 4.64
C MET A 549 -12.64 12.71 4.94
N ILE A 550 -11.77 12.68 5.98
CA ILE A 550 -10.92 13.82 6.36
C ILE A 550 -9.94 14.18 5.23
N GLN A 551 -9.32 13.18 4.60
CA GLN A 551 -8.37 13.37 3.51
C GLN A 551 -9.03 13.92 2.24
N ARG A 552 -10.22 13.42 1.88
CA ARG A 552 -11.00 13.93 0.75
C ARG A 552 -11.40 15.39 0.99
N ARG A 553 -11.95 15.72 2.18
CA ARG A 553 -12.25 17.11 2.57
C ARG A 553 -11.03 18.02 2.44
N GLY A 554 -9.85 17.50 2.81
CA GLY A 554 -8.59 18.22 2.69
C GLY A 554 -8.17 18.57 1.25
N ARG A 555 -8.88 18.07 0.22
CA ARG A 555 -8.70 18.49 -1.18
C ARG A 555 -9.56 19.72 -1.53
N ALA A 556 -10.64 19.94 -0.80
CA ALA A 556 -11.51 21.11 -0.96
C ALA A 556 -10.98 22.30 -0.15
N ARG A 557 -10.00 23.03 -0.70
CA ARG A 557 -9.27 24.12 0.01
C ARG A 557 -9.69 25.53 -0.46
N GLN A 558 -10.54 25.64 -1.46
CA GLN A 558 -11.04 26.93 -1.92
C GLN A 558 -12.15 27.45 -1.01
N LYS A 559 -12.32 28.77 -0.97
CA LYS A 559 -13.45 29.39 -0.25
C LYS A 559 -14.77 28.84 -0.79
N ASN A 560 -15.73 28.61 0.11
CA ASN A 560 -17.05 28.09 -0.21
C ASN A 560 -17.04 26.70 -0.88
N SER A 561 -16.03 25.90 -0.61
CA SER A 561 -15.98 24.53 -1.13
C SER A 561 -17.06 23.66 -0.50
N VAL A 562 -17.56 22.71 -1.30
CA VAL A 562 -18.63 21.79 -0.90
C VAL A 562 -18.20 20.34 -1.11
N SER A 563 -18.57 19.47 -0.16
CA SER A 563 -18.34 18.02 -0.21
C SER A 563 -19.70 17.31 -0.16
N ILE A 564 -20.13 16.72 -1.27
CA ILE A 564 -21.45 16.12 -1.42
C ILE A 564 -21.33 14.60 -1.49
N LEU A 565 -22.06 13.90 -0.61
CA LEU A 565 -22.30 12.47 -0.78
C LEU A 565 -23.61 12.26 -1.56
N LEU A 566 -23.51 11.58 -2.71
CA LEU A 566 -24.67 11.01 -3.39
C LEU A 566 -24.82 9.55 -2.94
N ALA A 567 -25.86 9.23 -2.19
CA ALA A 567 -26.10 7.91 -1.61
C ALA A 567 -27.31 7.23 -2.27
N LEU A 568 -27.14 5.98 -2.72
CA LEU A 568 -28.21 5.17 -3.32
C LEU A 568 -29.07 4.45 -2.28
N ASP A 569 -28.56 4.26 -1.07
CA ASP A 569 -29.27 3.57 0.00
C ASP A 569 -28.98 4.14 1.38
N THR A 570 -29.80 3.76 2.35
CA THR A 570 -29.65 4.19 3.74
C THR A 570 -28.36 3.70 4.39
N GLY A 571 -27.82 2.57 3.97
CA GLY A 571 -26.57 2.04 4.53
C GLY A 571 -25.36 2.92 4.19
N VAL A 572 -25.31 3.45 2.96
CA VAL A 572 -24.27 4.40 2.51
C VAL A 572 -24.40 5.72 3.27
N GLU A 573 -25.62 6.23 3.41
CA GLU A 573 -25.90 7.45 4.17
C GLU A 573 -25.52 7.28 5.66
N GLN A 574 -25.93 6.19 6.31
CA GLN A 574 -25.60 5.91 7.70
C GLN A 574 -24.09 5.75 7.93
N ALA A 575 -23.38 5.16 6.97
CA ALA A 575 -21.94 5.03 7.05
C ALA A 575 -21.21 6.40 7.04
N GLU A 576 -21.73 7.38 6.29
CA GLU A 576 -21.18 8.74 6.32
C GLU A 576 -21.43 9.43 7.66
N TYR A 577 -22.65 9.35 8.20
CA TYR A 577 -22.93 9.90 9.54
C TYR A 577 -22.09 9.21 10.63
N LEU A 578 -21.88 7.89 10.52
CA LEU A 578 -21.00 7.17 11.43
C LEU A 578 -19.55 7.69 11.36
N ASN A 579 -19.04 7.99 10.15
CA ASN A 579 -17.71 8.57 9.99
C ASN A 579 -17.61 9.96 10.62
N MET A 580 -18.66 10.81 10.48
CA MET A 580 -18.72 12.11 11.15
C MET A 580 -18.69 11.96 12.67
N GLN A 581 -19.44 11.00 13.23
CA GLN A 581 -19.44 10.72 14.66
C GLN A 581 -18.08 10.21 15.14
N LYS A 582 -17.42 9.36 14.35
CA LYS A 582 -16.06 8.87 14.64
C LYS A 582 -15.03 10.00 14.63
N GLU A 583 -15.15 10.94 13.70
CA GLU A 583 -14.29 12.13 13.66
C GLU A 583 -14.48 13.00 14.89
N ALA A 584 -15.74 13.26 15.27
CA ALA A 584 -16.06 14.01 16.50
C ALA A 584 -15.53 13.31 17.76
N MET A 585 -15.71 11.99 17.86
CA MET A 585 -15.16 11.18 18.94
C MET A 585 -13.63 11.24 18.98
N MET A 586 -12.97 11.15 17.84
CA MET A 586 -11.51 11.27 17.73
C MET A 586 -11.03 12.62 18.27
N MET A 587 -11.68 13.71 17.87
CA MET A 587 -11.33 15.05 18.34
C MET A 587 -11.53 15.21 19.85
N HIS A 588 -12.61 14.64 20.40
CA HIS A 588 -12.84 14.64 21.84
C HIS A 588 -11.73 13.87 22.60
N CYS A 589 -11.41 12.64 22.16
CA CYS A 589 -10.32 11.85 22.75
C CYS A 589 -8.97 12.58 22.67
N LEU A 590 -8.72 13.28 21.56
CA LEU A 590 -7.50 14.04 21.37
C LEU A 590 -7.40 15.21 22.38
N MET A 591 -8.51 15.92 22.61
CA MET A 591 -8.58 16.98 23.62
C MET A 591 -8.36 16.41 25.03
N ASP A 592 -9.02 15.33 25.40
CA ASP A 592 -8.87 14.66 26.71
C ASP A 592 -7.42 14.25 26.97
N LEU A 593 -6.75 13.68 25.96
CA LEU A 593 -5.35 13.29 26.08
C LEU A 593 -4.41 14.49 26.23
N GLN A 594 -4.76 15.64 25.64
CA GLN A 594 -3.97 16.86 25.76
C GLN A 594 -4.23 17.63 27.07
N GLU A 595 -5.42 17.49 27.68
CA GLU A 595 -5.73 18.02 29.01
C GLU A 595 -5.03 17.22 30.12
N THR A 596 -4.69 15.97 29.83
CA THR A 596 -3.88 15.14 30.72
C THR A 596 -2.50 15.77 30.92
N SER A 597 -2.03 15.85 32.15
CA SER A 597 -0.70 16.39 32.45
C SER A 597 0.37 15.63 31.63
N GLU A 598 1.38 16.34 31.13
CA GLU A 598 2.47 15.74 30.32
C GLU A 598 3.09 14.52 31.01
N THR A 599 3.28 14.58 32.33
CA THR A 599 3.83 13.48 33.11
C THR A 599 2.90 12.25 33.07
N SER A 600 1.59 12.45 33.24
CA SER A 600 0.60 11.37 33.19
C SER A 600 0.49 10.77 31.79
N LEU A 601 0.48 11.60 30.74
CA LEU A 601 0.47 11.14 29.35
C LEU A 601 1.71 10.29 29.04
N LYS A 602 2.89 10.74 29.45
CA LYS A 602 4.15 9.99 29.29
C LYS A 602 4.12 8.63 30.01
N ILE A 603 3.55 8.58 31.21
CA ILE A 603 3.36 7.32 31.96
C ILE A 603 2.45 6.37 31.17
N GLN A 604 1.31 6.86 30.66
CA GLN A 604 0.37 6.04 29.90
C GLN A 604 1.00 5.50 28.59
N ILE A 605 1.72 6.34 27.85
CA ILE A 605 2.42 5.94 26.63
C ILE A 605 3.50 4.88 26.95
N ASN A 606 4.28 5.07 28.00
CA ASN A 606 5.30 4.10 28.41
C ASN A 606 4.68 2.78 28.88
N ALA A 607 3.53 2.80 29.56
CA ALA A 607 2.81 1.59 29.94
C ALA A 607 2.38 0.78 28.69
N LYS A 608 1.86 1.45 27.64
CA LYS A 608 1.52 0.80 26.36
C LYS A 608 2.74 0.25 25.63
N ARG A 609 3.88 0.95 25.73
CA ARG A 609 5.16 0.49 25.17
C ARG A 609 5.64 -0.79 25.86
N GLU A 610 5.57 -0.84 27.18
CA GLU A 610 5.96 -2.01 27.94
C GLU A 610 5.01 -3.20 27.72
N GLU A 611 3.69 -2.95 27.62
CA GLU A 611 2.70 -3.97 27.27
C GLU A 611 3.03 -4.59 25.89
N ARG A 612 3.32 -3.75 24.88
CA ARG A 612 3.72 -4.19 23.55
C ARG A 612 4.99 -5.04 23.61
N ARG A 613 6.01 -4.60 24.34
CA ARG A 613 7.28 -5.33 24.49
C ARG A 613 7.06 -6.71 25.10
N LYS A 614 6.23 -6.82 26.14
CA LYS A 614 5.87 -8.11 26.73
C LYS A 614 5.16 -9.05 25.76
N ILE A 615 4.26 -8.50 24.92
CA ILE A 615 3.57 -9.28 23.90
C ILE A 615 4.57 -9.79 22.86
N GLU A 616 5.51 -8.94 22.42
CA GLU A 616 6.54 -9.32 21.45
C GLU A 616 7.51 -10.37 22.02
N GLU A 617 7.96 -10.20 23.24
CA GLU A 617 8.80 -11.19 23.93
C GLU A 617 8.09 -12.55 24.06
N ARG A 618 6.79 -12.57 24.38
CA ARG A 618 5.99 -13.82 24.40
C ARG A 618 5.92 -14.47 23.03
N LYS A 619 5.75 -13.67 21.97
CA LYS A 619 5.76 -14.16 20.58
C LYS A 619 7.13 -14.73 20.21
N LEU A 620 8.21 -14.04 20.54
CA LEU A 620 9.57 -14.47 20.27
C LEU A 620 9.90 -15.78 21.02
N LYS A 621 9.58 -15.87 22.30
CA LYS A 621 9.72 -17.12 23.10
C LYS A 621 8.90 -18.26 22.48
N GLY A 622 7.67 -17.99 22.04
CA GLY A 622 6.84 -18.98 21.34
C GLY A 622 7.43 -19.43 20.02
N LEU A 623 8.06 -18.52 19.26
CA LEU A 623 8.78 -18.85 18.03
C LEU A 623 10.06 -19.63 18.32
N GLU A 624 10.78 -19.30 19.38
CA GLU A 624 12.01 -19.98 19.80
C GLU A 624 11.74 -21.42 20.26
N VAL A 625 10.67 -21.64 21.04
CA VAL A 625 10.21 -23.00 21.38
C VAL A 625 9.82 -23.79 20.11
N LYS A 626 9.15 -23.17 19.15
CA LYS A 626 8.86 -23.81 17.86
C LYS A 626 10.13 -24.11 17.07
N ARG A 627 11.09 -23.18 17.08
CA ARG A 627 12.39 -23.32 16.42
C ARG A 627 13.18 -24.50 17.02
N LEU A 628 13.27 -24.58 18.35
CA LEU A 628 13.93 -25.70 19.03
C LEU A 628 13.28 -27.04 18.69
N ARG A 629 11.95 -27.10 18.63
CA ARG A 629 11.21 -28.32 18.20
C ARG A 629 11.48 -28.69 16.74
N LEU A 630 11.77 -27.74 15.87
CA LEU A 630 12.03 -27.94 14.44
C LEU A 630 13.51 -28.21 14.16
N ASN A 631 14.45 -27.64 14.93
CA ASN A 631 15.90 -27.84 14.74
C ASN A 631 16.34 -29.31 14.90
N ASN A 632 15.61 -30.11 15.65
CA ASN A 632 15.88 -31.57 15.79
C ASN A 632 15.27 -32.39 14.64
N ARG A 633 14.60 -31.73 13.65
CA ARG A 633 13.93 -32.40 12.55
C ARG A 633 14.65 -32.13 11.24
N ARG A 634 15.02 -33.22 10.55
CA ARG A 634 15.63 -33.16 9.21
C ARG A 634 14.56 -33.38 8.16
N TYR A 635 14.63 -32.60 7.07
CA TYR A 635 13.69 -32.70 5.96
C TYR A 635 14.42 -32.91 4.64
N LYS A 636 13.78 -33.68 3.76
CA LYS A 636 14.10 -33.76 2.32
C LYS A 636 13.21 -32.80 1.57
N LEU A 637 13.80 -32.01 0.68
CA LEU A 637 13.08 -31.15 -0.25
C LEU A 637 13.05 -31.88 -1.59
N SER A 638 11.86 -32.14 -2.13
CA SER A 638 11.67 -32.91 -3.35
C SER A 638 10.78 -32.22 -4.36
N CYS A 639 10.93 -32.59 -5.63
CA CYS A 639 10.11 -32.11 -6.72
C CYS A 639 8.64 -32.48 -6.50
N ARG A 640 7.73 -31.55 -6.68
CA ARG A 640 6.30 -31.76 -6.51
C ARG A 640 5.70 -32.73 -7.53
N SER A 641 6.27 -32.80 -8.73
CA SER A 641 5.71 -33.56 -9.84
C SER A 641 6.25 -35.00 -9.89
N CYS A 642 7.54 -35.20 -9.63
CA CYS A 642 8.19 -36.53 -9.80
C CYS A 642 8.92 -37.05 -8.56
N ASN A 643 8.82 -36.31 -7.46
CA ASN A 643 9.48 -36.66 -6.17
C ASN A 643 11.02 -36.72 -6.21
N ASN A 644 11.66 -36.26 -7.29
CA ASN A 644 13.12 -36.17 -7.37
C ASN A 644 13.67 -35.26 -6.27
N LEU A 645 14.70 -35.74 -5.56
CA LEU A 645 15.32 -35.01 -4.46
C LEU A 645 15.94 -33.70 -4.97
N ILE A 646 15.59 -32.58 -4.36
CA ILE A 646 16.25 -31.28 -4.59
C ILE A 646 17.48 -31.21 -3.68
N CYS A 647 17.26 -31.20 -2.37
CA CYS A 647 18.31 -31.18 -1.37
C CYS A 647 17.78 -31.60 0.02
N LYS A 648 18.65 -31.72 0.99
CA LYS A 648 18.29 -31.84 2.41
C LYS A 648 18.16 -30.45 3.04
N SER A 649 17.31 -30.29 4.05
CA SER A 649 17.15 -29.04 4.79
C SER A 649 18.47 -28.52 5.38
N THR A 650 19.38 -29.41 5.71
CA THR A 650 20.74 -29.07 6.20
C THR A 650 21.62 -28.34 5.17
N HIS A 651 21.27 -28.39 3.88
CA HIS A 651 21.97 -27.70 2.79
C HIS A 651 21.33 -26.40 2.35
N VAL A 652 20.25 -25.98 2.98
CA VAL A 652 19.60 -24.68 2.68
C VAL A 652 20.22 -23.63 3.55
N ARG A 653 20.51 -22.46 2.96
CA ARG A 653 21.06 -21.28 3.63
C ARG A 653 20.25 -20.06 3.27
N SER A 654 20.20 -19.09 4.17
CA SER A 654 19.61 -17.79 3.89
C SER A 654 20.69 -16.83 3.41
N ILE A 655 20.38 -16.12 2.34
CA ILE A 655 21.14 -14.93 1.90
C ILE A 655 20.16 -13.76 2.01
N ALA A 656 20.44 -12.79 2.84
CA ALA A 656 19.45 -11.82 3.28
C ALA A 656 18.19 -12.48 3.88
N ASN A 657 17.43 -11.81 4.68
CA ASN A 657 16.39 -12.39 5.55
C ASN A 657 15.27 -13.19 4.85
N SER A 658 15.12 -13.09 3.53
CA SER A 658 14.02 -13.71 2.79
C SER A 658 14.44 -14.59 1.60
N THR A 659 15.73 -14.67 1.29
CA THR A 659 16.23 -15.43 0.13
C THR A 659 16.92 -16.70 0.58
N PHE A 660 16.36 -17.85 0.19
CA PHE A 660 16.89 -19.17 0.56
C PHE A 660 17.55 -19.83 -0.65
N VAL A 661 18.79 -20.27 -0.50
CA VAL A 661 19.59 -20.91 -1.55
C VAL A 661 20.05 -22.29 -1.13
N VAL A 662 20.28 -23.16 -2.12
CA VAL A 662 20.77 -24.48 -1.93
C VAL A 662 22.31 -24.47 -2.01
N CYS A 663 22.97 -24.91 -0.94
CA CYS A 663 24.39 -25.04 -0.84
C CYS A 663 24.83 -26.55 -0.92
N ASP A 664 24.20 -27.30 -1.81
CA ASP A 664 24.53 -28.69 -2.13
C ASP A 664 25.13 -28.74 -3.53
N PRO A 665 26.43 -29.01 -3.68
CA PRO A 665 27.08 -29.08 -5.00
C PRO A 665 26.45 -30.13 -5.93
N THR A 666 25.84 -31.16 -5.38
CA THR A 666 25.23 -32.24 -6.16
C THR A 666 23.84 -31.86 -6.72
N VAL A 667 23.27 -30.74 -6.30
CA VAL A 667 21.97 -30.26 -6.82
C VAL A 667 22.03 -29.98 -8.32
N TRP A 668 23.18 -29.55 -8.83
CA TRP A 668 23.39 -29.28 -10.25
C TRP A 668 23.22 -30.53 -11.12
N LYS A 669 23.57 -31.74 -10.62
CA LYS A 669 23.36 -33.00 -11.33
C LYS A 669 21.89 -33.43 -11.39
N ARG A 670 21.07 -32.91 -10.50
CA ARG A 670 19.62 -33.23 -10.39
C ARG A 670 18.73 -32.20 -11.01
N SER A 671 19.30 -31.09 -11.48
CA SER A 671 18.56 -29.96 -12.01
C SER A 671 18.80 -29.76 -13.52
N LYS A 672 17.87 -29.04 -14.16
CA LYS A 672 17.99 -28.44 -15.49
C LYS A 672 17.96 -26.93 -15.34
N ILE A 673 18.81 -26.26 -16.08
CA ILE A 673 18.92 -24.80 -16.08
C ILE A 673 18.40 -24.30 -17.42
N ASP A 674 17.48 -23.33 -17.35
CA ASP A 674 16.96 -22.62 -18.51
C ASP A 674 17.41 -21.15 -18.42
N VAL A 675 18.40 -20.80 -19.23
CA VAL A 675 19.06 -19.48 -19.18
C VAL A 675 18.12 -18.42 -19.75
N ARG A 676 17.99 -17.30 -19.07
CA ARG A 676 17.19 -16.14 -19.51
C ARG A 676 17.98 -15.33 -20.54
N GLU A 677 17.34 -14.98 -21.64
CA GLU A 677 17.93 -14.08 -22.65
C GLU A 677 18.23 -12.69 -22.06
N LYS A 678 17.41 -12.21 -21.13
CA LYS A 678 17.62 -10.95 -20.40
C LYS A 678 17.63 -11.21 -18.91
N PRO A 679 18.81 -11.24 -18.24
CA PRO A 679 18.90 -11.32 -16.79
C PRO A 679 18.19 -10.15 -16.13
N THR A 680 17.42 -10.42 -15.07
CA THR A 680 16.72 -9.38 -14.30
C THR A 680 17.52 -9.04 -13.06
N LYS A 681 17.97 -7.79 -12.94
CA LYS A 681 18.70 -7.32 -11.76
C LYS A 681 17.71 -6.96 -10.65
N ASP A 682 17.90 -7.52 -9.48
CA ASP A 682 17.28 -7.16 -8.21
C ASP A 682 18.34 -6.48 -7.34
N HIS A 683 17.95 -5.80 -6.25
CA HIS A 683 18.88 -5.02 -5.41
C HIS A 683 20.16 -5.76 -5.02
N LEU A 684 20.06 -7.04 -4.70
CA LEU A 684 21.18 -7.86 -4.24
C LEU A 684 21.63 -8.93 -5.24
N PHE A 685 20.77 -9.28 -6.21
CA PHE A 685 20.98 -10.45 -7.06
C PHE A 685 20.64 -10.13 -8.51
N THR A 686 21.31 -10.83 -9.42
CA THR A 686 20.88 -10.91 -10.82
C THR A 686 20.25 -12.27 -11.05
N LYS A 687 18.97 -12.31 -11.43
CA LYS A 687 18.26 -13.55 -11.79
C LYS A 687 18.66 -13.95 -13.20
N CYS A 688 19.48 -15.00 -13.33
CA CYS A 688 20.12 -15.37 -14.59
C CYS A 688 19.40 -16.48 -15.35
N ALA A 689 18.74 -17.42 -14.63
CA ALA A 689 18.14 -18.58 -15.25
C ALA A 689 16.97 -19.11 -14.40
N LYS A 690 16.11 -19.93 -15.00
CA LYS A 690 15.15 -20.74 -14.25
C LYS A 690 15.86 -21.99 -13.74
N PHE A 691 15.47 -22.42 -12.56
CA PHE A 691 15.96 -23.60 -11.89
C PHE A 691 14.88 -24.68 -11.89
N LEU A 692 15.07 -25.71 -12.71
CA LEU A 692 14.05 -26.71 -13.04
C LEU A 692 14.48 -28.11 -12.60
N CYS A 693 13.51 -29.01 -12.44
CA CYS A 693 13.78 -30.41 -12.18
C CYS A 693 14.47 -31.07 -13.39
N GLY A 694 15.61 -31.71 -13.16
CA GLY A 694 16.34 -32.43 -14.20
C GLY A 694 15.64 -33.71 -14.66
N GLN A 695 14.79 -34.33 -13.81
CA GLN A 695 14.12 -35.58 -14.14
C GLN A 695 12.81 -35.35 -14.92
N CYS A 696 11.90 -34.50 -14.48
CA CYS A 696 10.64 -34.26 -15.20
C CYS A 696 10.73 -33.07 -16.19
N GLY A 697 11.76 -32.25 -16.11
CA GLY A 697 12.04 -31.16 -17.03
C GLY A 697 11.14 -29.94 -16.94
N ASN A 698 9.93 -30.09 -16.44
CA ASN A 698 8.87 -29.08 -16.49
C ASN A 698 8.61 -28.37 -15.14
N GLN A 699 8.96 -29.02 -14.02
CA GLN A 699 8.70 -28.43 -12.70
C GLN A 699 9.79 -27.44 -12.35
N GLU A 700 9.45 -26.18 -12.24
CA GLU A 700 10.32 -25.13 -11.70
C GLU A 700 10.49 -25.32 -10.19
N TRP A 701 11.73 -25.22 -9.71
CA TRP A 701 12.11 -25.24 -8.30
C TRP A 701 12.42 -23.84 -7.77
N GLY A 702 12.72 -22.91 -8.69
CA GLY A 702 13.09 -21.54 -8.39
C GLY A 702 13.89 -20.89 -9.51
N VAL A 703 14.86 -20.07 -9.14
CA VAL A 703 15.72 -19.33 -10.10
C VAL A 703 17.18 -19.45 -9.71
N ILE A 704 18.07 -19.35 -10.71
CA ILE A 704 19.49 -19.17 -10.45
C ILE A 704 19.78 -17.69 -10.29
N VAL A 705 20.34 -17.32 -9.15
CA VAL A 705 20.75 -15.95 -8.85
C VAL A 705 22.26 -15.83 -8.88
N LYS A 706 22.77 -14.78 -9.51
CA LYS A 706 24.17 -14.38 -9.41
C LYS A 706 24.30 -13.42 -8.23
N TYR A 707 25.10 -13.82 -7.25
CA TYR A 707 25.46 -13.02 -6.09
C TYR A 707 26.97 -12.86 -6.08
N SER A 708 27.47 -11.63 -6.26
CA SER A 708 28.89 -11.41 -6.54
C SER A 708 29.35 -12.29 -7.72
N ASN A 709 30.38 -13.10 -7.55
CA ASN A 709 30.90 -14.01 -8.59
C ASN A 709 30.36 -15.46 -8.49
N CYS A 710 29.34 -15.69 -7.65
CA CYS A 710 28.77 -17.03 -7.44
C CYS A 710 27.36 -17.15 -8.03
N TYR A 711 27.07 -18.29 -8.64
CA TYR A 711 25.73 -18.66 -9.07
C TYR A 711 25.11 -19.59 -8.04
N LEU A 712 23.96 -19.22 -7.48
CA LEU A 712 23.30 -19.94 -6.41
C LEU A 712 21.87 -20.31 -6.80
N PRO A 713 21.42 -21.56 -6.56
CA PRO A 713 20.04 -21.95 -6.78
C PRO A 713 19.15 -21.40 -5.66
N GLN A 714 18.36 -20.38 -5.95
CA GLN A 714 17.35 -19.83 -5.05
C GLN A 714 16.08 -20.68 -5.14
N LEU A 715 15.58 -21.10 -3.99
CA LEU A 715 14.34 -21.86 -3.89
C LEU A 715 13.12 -20.96 -3.84
N ALA A 716 12.08 -21.32 -4.57
CA ALA A 716 10.77 -20.69 -4.47
C ALA A 716 9.87 -21.54 -3.55
N ALA A 717 9.37 -20.93 -2.50
CA ALA A 717 8.69 -21.59 -1.38
C ALA A 717 7.49 -22.49 -1.75
N ASN A 718 6.86 -22.23 -2.90
CA ASN A 718 5.65 -22.94 -3.34
C ASN A 718 5.91 -24.07 -4.33
N LEU A 719 7.19 -24.32 -4.71
CA LEU A 719 7.51 -25.15 -5.86
C LEU A 719 8.11 -26.52 -5.51
N PHE A 720 8.20 -26.87 -4.24
CA PHE A 720 8.71 -28.17 -3.77
C PHE A 720 7.84 -28.78 -2.66
N SER A 721 8.02 -30.05 -2.39
CA SER A 721 7.43 -30.78 -1.25
C SER A 721 8.47 -31.00 -0.15
N LEU A 722 8.01 -31.02 1.10
CA LEU A 722 8.83 -31.32 2.28
C LEU A 722 8.43 -32.69 2.83
N GLU A 723 9.41 -33.55 3.04
CA GLU A 723 9.24 -34.84 3.69
C GLU A 723 10.20 -34.95 4.90
N ARG A 724 9.71 -35.44 6.01
CA ARG A 724 10.51 -35.61 7.23
C ARG A 724 11.42 -36.80 7.08
N GLU A 725 12.71 -36.66 7.43
CA GLU A 725 13.72 -37.70 7.28
C GLU A 725 13.72 -38.71 8.48
N ASP A 726 13.22 -38.30 9.65
CA ASP A 726 13.31 -39.07 10.90
C ASP A 726 12.03 -39.85 11.20
N LEU A 727 11.71 -40.88 10.40
CA LEU A 727 10.57 -41.74 10.66
C LEU A 727 11.04 -43.10 11.17
N HIS A 728 11.34 -43.21 12.49
CA HIS A 728 11.35 -44.50 13.21
C HIS A 728 10.21 -44.60 14.27
N ASP A 729 9.41 -43.57 14.49
CA ASP A 729 8.24 -43.62 15.37
C ASP A 729 6.93 -43.56 14.59
N GLN A 730 6.25 -44.69 14.50
CA GLN A 730 5.02 -44.94 13.78
C GLN A 730 3.77 -44.22 14.34
N LEU A 731 3.90 -43.23 15.22
CA LEU A 731 2.79 -42.55 15.90
C LEU A 731 2.56 -41.10 15.49
N ASP A 732 3.38 -40.50 14.64
CA ASP A 732 3.22 -39.11 14.15
C ASP A 732 3.17 -39.06 12.61
N GLU A 733 2.31 -39.87 11.97
CA GLU A 733 1.89 -39.67 10.59
C GLU A 733 1.01 -38.42 10.43
N MET A 734 1.41 -37.29 10.96
CA MET A 734 1.04 -36.02 10.37
C MET A 734 1.90 -35.83 9.12
N ARG A 735 1.46 -36.43 8.04
CA ARG A 735 1.91 -36.04 6.69
C ARG A 735 1.79 -34.55 6.60
N ILE A 736 2.95 -33.87 6.60
CA ILE A 736 3.05 -32.45 6.23
C ILE A 736 2.49 -32.24 4.80
N GLY A 737 2.16 -33.29 4.10
CA GLY A 737 1.37 -33.32 2.87
C GLY A 737 -0.07 -32.80 2.97
N GLY A 738 -0.67 -32.71 4.17
CA GLY A 738 -1.93 -31.96 4.38
C GLY A 738 -1.73 -30.44 4.40
N ASP A 739 -0.50 -29.96 4.56
CA ASP A 739 -0.10 -28.58 4.58
C ASP A 739 0.58 -28.11 3.27
N ARG A 740 0.31 -28.81 2.16
CA ARG A 740 0.80 -28.47 0.81
C ARG A 740 0.28 -27.13 0.29
N GLY A 741 0.57 -26.06 0.92
CA GLY A 741 0.16 -24.70 0.57
C GLY A 741 0.51 -23.69 1.64
N ARG A 742 1.10 -24.12 2.73
CA ARG A 742 1.66 -23.20 3.71
C ARG A 742 2.99 -22.70 3.19
N THR A 743 3.02 -21.45 2.82
CA THR A 743 4.23 -20.71 2.48
C THR A 743 5.24 -20.78 3.61
N TRP A 744 6.51 -20.74 3.28
CA TRP A 744 7.63 -20.56 4.20
C TRP A 744 7.40 -19.51 5.29
N GLN A 745 6.58 -18.48 5.02
CA GLN A 745 6.19 -17.43 5.96
C GLN A 745 5.43 -17.95 7.21
N LYS A 746 4.74 -19.08 7.13
CA LYS A 746 4.04 -19.66 8.26
C LYS A 746 4.91 -20.53 9.17
N TYR A 747 5.90 -21.14 8.59
CA TYR A 747 7.02 -21.72 9.33
C TYR A 747 8.14 -20.70 9.21
N SER A 748 8.25 -19.74 10.13
CA SER A 748 9.34 -18.77 10.07
C SER A 748 10.67 -19.53 10.00
N ILE A 749 11.11 -19.74 8.76
CA ILE A 749 12.35 -20.39 8.43
C ILE A 749 13.48 -19.36 8.58
N ARG A 750 13.54 -18.75 9.71
CA ARG A 750 14.79 -18.30 10.33
C ARG A 750 15.51 -19.51 10.96
N LEU A 751 15.36 -20.68 10.33
CA LEU A 751 15.90 -21.96 10.78
C LEU A 751 17.25 -22.28 10.19
N PHE A 752 17.74 -21.39 9.32
CA PHE A 752 19.00 -21.66 8.65
C PHE A 752 19.97 -20.50 8.80
#